data_de2c0de86c1d673e07e951d1c5b45d41
#
_entry.id   de2c0de86c1d673e07e951d1c5b45d41
#
_cell.length_a   1.000
_cell.length_b   1.000
_cell.length_c   1.000
_cell.angle_alpha   90.00
_cell.angle_beta   90.00
_cell.angle_gamma   90.00
#
_symmetry.space_group_name_H-M   'P 1'
#
loop_
_entity.id
_entity.type
_entity.pdbx_description
1 polymer ?
#
loop_
_entity_poly.entity_id
_entity_poly.type
_entity_poly.pdbx_seq_one_letter_code
_entity_poly.pdbx_strand_id
1 'polypeptide(L)'
;MSSASNPTQPSRTSKASHTSEMNQAPEASQASVSEASGASELSRGFEAGGALAGPQGAEGFGEAARAAVYRVIAERRDLRDGFLPGAVDDAVLTRILEAAHRAPSVGLTQPWDFLIIRDPARRERIRGLADRQRAAYAASLPRARAGRFDRLKVEAIREAPVNIAVTCDPTRGGPNPLGRHSQPKTAAYSVACAVQNLWLAARAEGLGVGWVSFFDERELAAELGLPGHIEVVAYLCVGHVTEFPPAPQLALSGWARRRPLAWAVHDETYGRRRLPGEASVDLIEQTITAIEPLDEAAMRDAREHQARLTKPPGSLGVLEEVAVRLAGLAGQSPPPLPEPATVAIFAADHGVHAQGVTPWPQEVTAQMVANFLAGGAVVNAFAGQVGAEVSVVDIGVAATLDAAPGLLPRKVAPGTADMTQGPAMTPDQVVQAVETGIEVARDLVSAGARCLVTGDMGIANTTASAALISAFTGLPAERVTGRGTGIDDATHTHKIDVVRAALTRHGLTSPGPAPLDVLAAVGGLEHAALAGFILGGAALRVPVVLDGVIAGAAALVAAAMCPDALGACVAGHRSAEPGHTAAVEHLGLRPLVDLELRLGEGTGALLALPLVQGAVRVMHEVATFDSAGVSGKTEVDSVTS
;
A
#
# COMPACT_ATOMS: atom_id res chain seq x y z
N MET A 1 53.95 -17.72 -22.90
CA MET A 1 54.89 -18.33 -21.97
C MET A 1 54.08 -18.71 -20.75
N SER A 2 53.64 -19.93 -20.69
CA SER A 2 54.20 -21.09 -19.94
C SER A 2 53.81 -20.97 -18.46
N SER A 3 53.19 -21.83 -17.74
CA SER A 3 52.70 -23.22 -17.83
C SER A 3 52.19 -23.57 -16.42
N ALA A 4 50.99 -24.16 -16.31
CA ALA A 4 50.75 -25.50 -15.82
C ALA A 4 51.24 -25.80 -14.40
N SER A 5 50.39 -26.30 -13.49
CA SER A 5 49.97 -27.69 -13.36
C SER A 5 49.19 -27.94 -12.06
N ASN A 6 48.14 -28.69 -12.17
CA ASN A 6 47.52 -29.56 -11.16
C ASN A 6 48.44 -30.82 -11.01
N PRO A 7 48.40 -31.66 -9.97
CA PRO A 7 47.31 -32.60 -9.72
C PRO A 7 47.12 -33.16 -8.28
N THR A 8 46.02 -33.91 -8.12
CA THR A 8 45.81 -35.27 -7.56
C THR A 8 45.12 -35.43 -6.21
N GLN A 9 43.96 -36.08 -6.30
CA GLN A 9 43.37 -36.98 -5.29
C GLN A 9 44.22 -38.28 -5.12
N PRO A 10 44.07 -39.05 -4.03
CA PRO A 10 43.27 -40.29 -4.07
C PRO A 10 42.49 -40.61 -2.76
N SER A 11 41.30 -41.14 -2.76
CA SER A 11 40.73 -42.50 -2.95
C SER A 11 40.84 -43.49 -1.78
N ARG A 12 39.62 -43.98 -1.36
CA ARG A 12 39.24 -45.34 -0.87
C ARG A 12 39.67 -45.75 0.56
N THR A 13 38.89 -46.43 1.37
CA THR A 13 37.83 -47.48 1.41
C THR A 13 37.59 -47.78 2.88
N SER A 14 36.61 -48.37 3.49
CA SER A 14 35.63 -49.44 3.24
C SER A 14 34.86 -49.72 4.54
N LYS A 15 33.60 -50.13 4.40
CA LYS A 15 32.79 -51.13 5.11
C LYS A 15 32.93 -51.38 6.64
N ALA A 16 31.80 -51.32 7.38
CA ALA A 16 31.04 -52.49 7.81
C ALA A 16 29.87 -52.15 8.77
N SER A 17 28.77 -52.77 8.50
CA SER A 17 27.54 -53.08 9.20
C SER A 17 27.60 -53.30 10.72
N HIS A 18 26.57 -52.84 11.48
CA HIS A 18 25.62 -53.72 12.20
C HIS A 18 24.53 -52.95 12.94
N THR A 19 23.30 -53.31 12.66
CA THR A 19 22.11 -53.60 13.49
C THR A 19 21.65 -52.62 14.57
N SER A 20 20.43 -52.10 14.34
CA SER A 20 19.21 -52.13 15.18
C SER A 20 19.33 -51.76 16.65
N GLU A 21 18.68 -50.63 16.97
CA GLU A 21 17.69 -50.61 18.07
C GLU A 21 16.80 -49.37 17.98
N MET A 22 15.50 -49.63 18.06
CA MET A 22 14.44 -48.64 18.15
C MET A 22 14.61 -47.80 19.43
N ASN A 23 14.56 -46.45 19.33
CA ASN A 23 14.06 -45.65 20.44
C ASN A 23 13.31 -44.42 19.93
N GLN A 24 12.19 -44.21 20.57
CA GLN A 24 11.13 -43.26 20.29
C GLN A 24 11.65 -41.83 20.26
N ALA A 25 11.24 -41.06 19.25
CA ALA A 25 11.34 -39.61 19.22
C ALA A 25 10.21 -38.98 20.06
N PRO A 26 10.47 -37.93 20.82
CA PRO A 26 9.41 -37.15 21.44
C PRO A 26 8.74 -36.23 20.43
N GLU A 27 7.43 -36.16 20.51
CA GLU A 27 6.55 -35.31 19.73
C GLU A 27 7.01 -33.85 19.74
N ALA A 28 7.33 -33.32 18.58
CA ALA A 28 7.51 -31.90 18.39
C ALA A 28 6.14 -31.23 18.39
N SER A 29 5.90 -30.41 19.41
CA SER A 29 4.79 -29.48 19.54
C SER A 29 4.70 -28.63 18.28
N GLN A 30 3.65 -28.81 17.50
CA GLN A 30 3.27 -27.92 16.40
C GLN A 30 2.78 -26.60 16.99
N ALA A 31 3.61 -25.58 16.91
CA ALA A 31 3.16 -24.20 17.03
C ALA A 31 2.27 -23.89 15.82
N SER A 32 0.96 -23.89 16.02
CA SER A 32 -0.04 -23.52 15.03
C SER A 32 0.08 -22.03 14.73
N VAL A 33 0.56 -21.70 13.53
CA VAL A 33 0.49 -20.35 12.97
C VAL A 33 -0.98 -20.03 12.69
N SER A 34 -1.53 -19.04 13.40
CA SER A 34 -2.91 -18.58 13.30
C SER A 34 -3.15 -17.69 12.07
N GLU A 35 -2.90 -18.21 10.87
CA GLU A 35 -3.27 -17.51 9.62
C GLU A 35 -4.48 -18.14 8.89
N ALA A 36 -5.20 -19.04 9.55
CA ALA A 36 -6.36 -19.73 8.96
C ALA A 36 -7.72 -19.04 9.21
N SER A 37 -7.78 -17.85 9.81
CA SER A 37 -9.07 -17.22 10.15
C SER A 37 -9.78 -16.54 8.99
N GLY A 38 -9.08 -16.16 7.92
CA GLY A 38 -9.73 -15.48 6.77
C GLY A 38 -10.56 -16.38 5.85
N ALA A 39 -10.30 -17.68 5.81
CA ALA A 39 -11.06 -18.61 4.97
C ALA A 39 -12.32 -19.17 5.67
N SER A 40 -12.35 -19.15 7.01
CA SER A 40 -13.50 -19.66 7.78
C SER A 40 -14.61 -18.62 7.96
N GLU A 41 -14.33 -17.32 7.81
CA GLU A 41 -15.37 -16.28 7.90
C GLU A 41 -16.28 -16.25 6.67
N LEU A 42 -15.76 -16.59 5.48
CA LEU A 42 -16.60 -16.73 4.28
C LEU A 42 -17.56 -17.93 4.35
N SER A 43 -17.25 -18.96 5.16
CA SER A 43 -18.13 -20.11 5.36
C SER A 43 -19.11 -19.93 6.53
N ARG A 44 -18.84 -19.03 7.49
CA ARG A 44 -19.73 -18.79 8.64
C ARG A 44 -20.84 -17.77 8.37
N GLY A 45 -20.71 -16.94 7.32
CA GLY A 45 -21.73 -15.97 6.93
C GLY A 45 -22.98 -16.55 6.24
N PHE A 46 -23.02 -17.87 6.00
CA PHE A 46 -24.14 -18.53 5.29
C PHE A 46 -25.00 -19.43 6.18
N GLU A 47 -24.73 -19.55 7.47
CA GLU A 47 -25.57 -20.27 8.41
C GLU A 47 -26.34 -19.30 9.31
N ALA A 48 -27.42 -18.76 8.91
CA ALA A 48 -28.59 -18.34 9.68
C ALA A 48 -29.32 -17.17 9.01
N GLY A 49 -30.09 -17.47 8.03
CA GLY A 49 -31.16 -16.59 7.58
C GLY A 49 -32.43 -17.40 7.49
N GLY A 50 -33.28 -17.32 8.50
CA GLY A 50 -34.63 -17.85 8.44
C GLY A 50 -35.28 -17.40 7.14
N ALA A 51 -35.83 -18.33 6.36
CA ALA A 51 -36.51 -18.08 5.11
C ALA A 51 -37.68 -17.11 5.32
N LEU A 52 -37.44 -15.84 5.06
CA LEU A 52 -38.54 -14.94 4.71
C LEU A 52 -39.05 -15.43 3.34
N ALA A 53 -40.29 -15.86 3.27
CA ALA A 53 -40.98 -16.18 2.00
C ALA A 53 -40.88 -14.93 1.13
N GLY A 54 -39.96 -14.93 0.15
CA GLY A 54 -39.82 -13.87 -0.83
C GLY A 54 -41.06 -13.82 -1.73
N PRO A 55 -41.26 -12.71 -2.43
CA PRO A 55 -42.34 -12.60 -3.43
C PRO A 55 -42.19 -13.76 -4.44
N GLN A 56 -43.34 -14.29 -4.90
CA GLN A 56 -43.40 -15.36 -5.91
C GLN A 56 -42.67 -14.87 -7.17
N GLY A 57 -41.45 -15.35 -7.39
CA GLY A 57 -40.54 -15.02 -8.48
C GLY A 57 -39.82 -16.26 -9.02
N ALA A 58 -38.89 -16.07 -9.94
CA ALA A 58 -38.08 -17.18 -10.46
C ALA A 58 -37.36 -17.90 -9.31
N GLU A 59 -37.48 -19.23 -9.25
CA GLU A 59 -36.82 -20.03 -8.23
C GLU A 59 -35.29 -19.99 -8.41
N GLY A 60 -34.58 -19.84 -7.32
CA GLY A 60 -33.11 -20.00 -7.31
C GLY A 60 -32.70 -21.47 -7.44
N PHE A 61 -31.45 -21.71 -7.75
CA PHE A 61 -30.92 -23.07 -7.78
C PHE A 61 -30.93 -23.70 -6.38
N GLY A 62 -31.04 -25.03 -6.31
CA GLY A 62 -30.90 -25.79 -5.07
C GLY A 62 -29.57 -25.56 -4.40
N GLU A 63 -29.49 -25.81 -3.11
CA GLU A 63 -28.34 -25.49 -2.25
C GLU A 63 -27.00 -26.01 -2.78
N ALA A 64 -26.93 -27.27 -3.19
CA ALA A 64 -25.70 -27.86 -3.74
C ALA A 64 -25.20 -27.15 -5.00
N ALA A 65 -26.10 -26.75 -5.89
CA ALA A 65 -25.74 -26.02 -7.10
C ALA A 65 -25.28 -24.59 -6.78
N ARG A 66 -25.93 -23.91 -5.84
CA ARG A 66 -25.48 -22.61 -5.34
C ARG A 66 -24.10 -22.68 -4.71
N ALA A 67 -23.87 -23.65 -3.83
CA ALA A 67 -22.58 -23.88 -3.19
C ALA A 67 -21.46 -24.13 -4.21
N ALA A 68 -21.72 -24.92 -5.26
CA ALA A 68 -20.77 -25.16 -6.34
C ALA A 68 -20.38 -23.87 -7.08
N VAL A 69 -21.34 -22.99 -7.37
CA VAL A 69 -21.06 -21.69 -8.02
C VAL A 69 -20.19 -20.79 -7.14
N TYR A 70 -20.54 -20.61 -5.87
CA TYR A 70 -19.73 -19.78 -4.95
C TYR A 70 -18.35 -20.38 -4.71
N ARG A 71 -18.26 -21.72 -4.63
CA ARG A 71 -16.98 -22.42 -4.47
C ARG A 71 -16.05 -22.15 -5.66
N VAL A 72 -16.51 -22.29 -6.90
CA VAL A 72 -15.64 -22.05 -8.07
C VAL A 72 -15.19 -20.59 -8.15
N ILE A 73 -16.06 -19.63 -7.78
CA ILE A 73 -15.69 -18.20 -7.70
C ILE A 73 -14.60 -17.98 -6.64
N ALA A 74 -14.77 -18.57 -5.44
CA ALA A 74 -13.83 -18.41 -4.33
C ALA A 74 -12.47 -19.06 -4.59
N GLU A 75 -12.46 -20.24 -5.23
CA GLU A 75 -11.25 -21.04 -5.45
C GLU A 75 -10.53 -20.76 -6.78
N ARG A 76 -11.13 -20.00 -7.71
CA ARG A 76 -10.45 -19.60 -8.95
C ARG A 76 -9.18 -18.83 -8.65
N ARG A 77 -8.09 -19.19 -9.32
CA ARG A 77 -6.78 -18.51 -9.20
C ARG A 77 -6.27 -18.09 -10.56
N ASP A 78 -5.52 -17.01 -10.58
CA ASP A 78 -4.70 -16.57 -11.72
C ASP A 78 -3.33 -17.24 -11.59
N LEU A 79 -3.06 -18.24 -12.45
CA LEU A 79 -1.92 -19.12 -12.32
C LEU A 79 -0.81 -18.76 -13.31
N ARG A 80 0.42 -18.73 -12.82
CA ARG A 80 1.63 -18.49 -13.60
C ARG A 80 2.61 -19.65 -13.50
N ASP A 81 2.28 -20.66 -12.70
CA ASP A 81 3.15 -21.77 -12.36
C ASP A 81 2.36 -23.07 -12.20
N GLY A 82 3.08 -24.20 -12.14
CA GLY A 82 2.49 -25.51 -11.91
C GLY A 82 1.74 -26.12 -13.09
N PHE A 83 1.83 -25.56 -14.30
CA PHE A 83 1.20 -26.17 -15.49
C PHE A 83 1.87 -27.51 -15.85
N LEU A 84 1.03 -28.51 -16.11
CA LEU A 84 1.45 -29.83 -16.56
C LEU A 84 1.51 -29.89 -18.09
N PRO A 85 2.44 -30.68 -18.67
CA PRO A 85 2.62 -30.74 -20.13
C PRO A 85 1.52 -31.50 -20.88
N GLY A 86 0.56 -32.11 -20.17
CA GLY A 86 -0.53 -32.89 -20.77
C GLY A 86 -1.47 -32.01 -21.62
N ALA A 87 -1.89 -32.55 -22.78
CA ALA A 87 -2.85 -31.86 -23.64
C ALA A 87 -4.20 -31.67 -22.93
N VAL A 88 -4.86 -30.57 -23.22
CA VAL A 88 -6.26 -30.34 -22.83
C VAL A 88 -7.17 -31.02 -23.86
N ASP A 89 -8.07 -31.85 -23.38
CA ASP A 89 -9.07 -32.53 -24.22
C ASP A 89 -9.93 -31.53 -25.00
N ASP A 90 -10.15 -31.76 -26.29
CA ASP A 90 -10.89 -30.85 -27.16
C ASP A 90 -12.36 -30.71 -26.75
N ALA A 91 -12.98 -31.74 -26.17
CA ALA A 91 -14.33 -31.64 -25.66
C ALA A 91 -14.40 -30.76 -24.40
N VAL A 92 -13.39 -30.82 -23.52
CA VAL A 92 -13.27 -29.92 -22.37
C VAL A 92 -13.04 -28.48 -22.84
N LEU A 93 -12.14 -28.29 -23.79
CA LEU A 93 -11.86 -26.96 -24.36
C LEU A 93 -13.11 -26.37 -25.00
N THR A 94 -13.90 -27.18 -25.74
CA THR A 94 -15.16 -26.74 -26.33
C THR A 94 -16.16 -26.30 -25.26
N ARG A 95 -16.33 -27.06 -24.17
CA ARG A 95 -17.27 -26.70 -23.09
C ARG A 95 -16.90 -25.37 -22.42
N ILE A 96 -15.62 -25.12 -22.17
CA ILE A 96 -15.20 -23.84 -21.56
C ILE A 96 -15.36 -22.66 -22.53
N LEU A 97 -15.19 -22.88 -23.83
CA LEU A 97 -15.46 -21.87 -24.87
C LEU A 97 -16.95 -21.59 -25.03
N GLU A 98 -17.81 -22.62 -24.95
CA GLU A 98 -19.28 -22.47 -24.93
C GLU A 98 -19.73 -21.66 -23.71
N ALA A 99 -19.17 -21.91 -22.54
CA ALA A 99 -19.45 -21.13 -21.33
C ALA A 99 -19.06 -19.64 -21.52
N ALA A 100 -17.91 -19.38 -22.14
CA ALA A 100 -17.48 -18.04 -22.50
C ALA A 100 -18.47 -17.37 -23.48
N HIS A 101 -18.87 -18.10 -24.51
CA HIS A 101 -19.79 -17.58 -25.55
C HIS A 101 -21.20 -17.25 -25.02
N ARG A 102 -21.59 -17.82 -23.88
CA ARG A 102 -22.86 -17.52 -23.17
C ARG A 102 -22.81 -16.27 -22.29
N ALA A 103 -21.68 -15.54 -22.27
CA ALA A 103 -21.60 -14.30 -21.51
C ALA A 103 -22.58 -13.24 -22.02
N PRO A 104 -23.04 -12.34 -21.13
CA PRO A 104 -23.83 -11.19 -21.56
C PRO A 104 -22.98 -10.26 -22.41
N SER A 105 -23.60 -9.60 -23.40
CA SER A 105 -22.92 -8.59 -24.19
C SER A 105 -23.83 -7.41 -24.50
N VAL A 106 -23.24 -6.22 -24.63
CA VAL A 106 -23.95 -4.99 -24.97
C VAL A 106 -24.71 -5.19 -26.29
N GLY A 107 -26.02 -4.92 -26.30
CA GLY A 107 -26.86 -5.10 -27.48
C GLY A 107 -26.79 -6.51 -28.11
N LEU A 108 -26.44 -7.54 -27.35
CA LEU A 108 -26.23 -8.93 -27.81
C LEU A 108 -25.24 -9.00 -28.99
N THR A 109 -24.25 -8.11 -29.03
CA THR A 109 -23.26 -8.03 -30.12
C THR A 109 -22.24 -9.14 -30.14
N GLN A 110 -22.00 -9.81 -29.00
CA GLN A 110 -20.99 -10.88 -28.83
C GLN A 110 -19.66 -10.50 -29.50
N PRO A 111 -18.99 -9.43 -29.06
CA PRO A 111 -17.88 -8.80 -29.80
C PRO A 111 -16.55 -9.56 -29.71
N TRP A 112 -16.56 -10.77 -29.17
CA TRP A 112 -15.37 -11.58 -28.93
C TRP A 112 -15.12 -12.61 -30.02
N ASP A 113 -13.83 -12.90 -30.23
CA ASP A 113 -13.34 -14.09 -30.92
C ASP A 113 -12.26 -14.76 -30.06
N PHE A 114 -12.07 -16.06 -30.25
CA PHE A 114 -11.11 -16.88 -29.50
C PHE A 114 -10.08 -17.50 -30.46
N LEU A 115 -8.82 -17.07 -30.36
CA LEU A 115 -7.72 -17.64 -31.14
C LEU A 115 -7.00 -18.67 -30.27
N ILE A 116 -7.09 -19.94 -30.67
CA ILE A 116 -6.46 -21.06 -29.95
C ILE A 116 -5.04 -21.26 -30.51
N ILE A 117 -4.04 -21.19 -29.65
CA ILE A 117 -2.62 -21.25 -30.00
C ILE A 117 -2.00 -22.47 -29.30
N ARG A 118 -1.68 -23.49 -30.09
CA ARG A 118 -1.04 -24.73 -29.65
C ARG A 118 0.38 -24.88 -30.17
N ASP A 119 0.73 -24.22 -31.27
CA ASP A 119 2.06 -24.32 -31.89
C ASP A 119 3.15 -23.79 -30.91
N PRO A 120 4.09 -24.64 -30.47
CA PRO A 120 5.15 -24.27 -29.56
C PRO A 120 6.04 -23.14 -30.11
N ALA A 121 6.30 -23.12 -31.41
CA ALA A 121 7.15 -22.08 -32.02
C ALA A 121 6.46 -20.71 -31.97
N ARG A 122 5.14 -20.66 -32.18
CA ARG A 122 4.36 -19.44 -32.06
C ARG A 122 4.30 -18.97 -30.61
N ARG A 123 4.06 -19.87 -29.67
CA ARG A 123 4.08 -19.54 -28.23
C ARG A 123 5.44 -18.99 -27.79
N GLU A 124 6.55 -19.54 -28.32
CA GLU A 124 7.89 -19.02 -28.01
C GLU A 124 8.11 -17.58 -28.53
N ARG A 125 7.64 -17.27 -29.75
CA ARG A 125 7.71 -15.89 -30.25
C ARG A 125 6.89 -14.93 -29.38
N ILE A 126 5.68 -15.31 -29.00
CA ILE A 126 4.81 -14.51 -28.12
C ILE A 126 5.44 -14.35 -26.73
N ARG A 127 6.07 -15.40 -26.17
CA ARG A 127 6.83 -15.31 -24.93
C ARG A 127 7.94 -14.26 -25.02
N GLY A 128 8.65 -14.20 -26.14
CA GLY A 128 9.67 -13.17 -26.39
C GLY A 128 9.11 -11.75 -26.35
N LEU A 129 7.83 -11.53 -26.74
CA LEU A 129 7.17 -10.22 -26.58
C LEU A 129 6.96 -9.91 -25.08
N ALA A 130 6.46 -10.90 -24.32
CA ALA A 130 6.22 -10.75 -22.89
C ALA A 130 7.51 -10.47 -22.10
N ASP A 131 8.61 -11.16 -22.45
CA ASP A 131 9.92 -10.97 -21.82
C ASP A 131 10.44 -9.54 -21.99
N ARG A 132 10.27 -8.94 -23.19
CA ARG A 132 10.68 -7.55 -23.43
C ARG A 132 9.91 -6.56 -22.54
N GLN A 133 8.59 -6.72 -22.43
CA GLN A 133 7.77 -5.86 -21.59
C GLN A 133 8.03 -6.09 -20.10
N ARG A 134 8.30 -7.33 -19.69
CA ARG A 134 8.75 -7.64 -18.34
C ARG A 134 10.04 -6.92 -17.98
N ALA A 135 11.03 -6.93 -18.87
CA ALA A 135 12.30 -6.25 -18.67
C ALA A 135 12.14 -4.73 -18.59
N ALA A 136 11.32 -4.14 -19.47
CA ALA A 136 11.01 -2.71 -19.46
C ALA A 136 10.32 -2.29 -18.15
N TYR A 137 9.34 -3.07 -17.68
CA TYR A 137 8.67 -2.81 -16.42
C TYR A 137 9.63 -2.96 -15.22
N ALA A 138 10.45 -4.00 -15.18
CA ALA A 138 11.45 -4.18 -14.12
C ALA A 138 12.41 -2.99 -14.03
N ALA A 139 12.85 -2.46 -15.18
CA ALA A 139 13.73 -1.30 -15.24
C ALA A 139 13.05 0.02 -14.77
N SER A 140 11.74 0.10 -14.84
CA SER A 140 10.97 1.26 -14.36
C SER A 140 10.71 1.26 -12.84
N LEU A 141 10.93 0.12 -12.17
CA LEU A 141 10.61 -0.03 -10.75
C LEU A 141 11.73 0.52 -9.85
N PRO A 142 11.39 1.09 -8.68
CA PRO A 142 12.35 1.36 -7.62
C PRO A 142 13.09 0.07 -7.21
N ARG A 143 14.37 0.20 -6.84
CA ARG A 143 15.28 -0.95 -6.60
C ARG A 143 14.70 -2.02 -5.66
N ALA A 144 14.07 -1.61 -4.56
CA ALA A 144 13.47 -2.54 -3.59
C ALA A 144 12.30 -3.32 -4.21
N ARG A 145 11.51 -2.68 -5.07
CA ARG A 145 10.37 -3.32 -5.74
C ARG A 145 10.81 -4.19 -6.92
N ALA A 146 11.84 -3.76 -7.66
CA ALA A 146 12.44 -4.54 -8.75
C ALA A 146 12.92 -5.91 -8.25
N GLY A 147 13.67 -5.97 -7.14
CA GLY A 147 14.15 -7.23 -6.56
C GLY A 147 13.03 -8.16 -6.06
N ARG A 148 11.85 -7.62 -5.72
CA ARG A 148 10.66 -8.44 -5.44
C ARG A 148 9.98 -8.91 -6.72
N PHE A 149 9.91 -8.04 -7.75
CA PHE A 149 9.36 -8.36 -9.05
C PHE A 149 10.14 -9.45 -9.77
N ASP A 150 11.47 -9.47 -9.66
CA ASP A 150 12.32 -10.51 -10.26
C ASP A 150 11.95 -11.93 -9.79
N ARG A 151 11.45 -12.06 -8.57
CA ARG A 151 11.00 -13.33 -7.99
C ARG A 151 9.58 -13.72 -8.40
N LEU A 152 8.83 -12.82 -9.06
CA LEU A 152 7.48 -13.09 -9.53
C LEU A 152 7.52 -13.69 -10.93
N LYS A 153 6.83 -14.80 -11.10
CA LYS A 153 6.52 -15.33 -12.42
C LYS A 153 5.25 -14.62 -12.95
N VAL A 154 5.34 -14.02 -14.12
CA VAL A 154 4.26 -13.16 -14.67
C VAL A 154 3.56 -13.79 -15.88
N GLU A 155 4.06 -14.92 -16.38
CA GLU A 155 3.49 -15.63 -17.53
C GLU A 155 3.72 -17.14 -17.41
N ALA A 156 3.00 -17.92 -18.19
CA ALA A 156 3.16 -19.38 -18.35
C ALA A 156 2.94 -19.79 -19.82
N ILE A 157 3.36 -18.94 -20.75
CA ILE A 157 3.07 -19.08 -22.20
C ILE A 157 3.64 -20.37 -22.77
N ARG A 158 4.85 -20.73 -22.34
CA ARG A 158 5.54 -21.94 -22.77
C ARG A 158 4.99 -23.20 -22.08
N GLU A 159 4.78 -23.10 -20.77
CA GLU A 159 4.43 -24.25 -19.93
C GLU A 159 2.99 -24.71 -20.14
N ALA A 160 2.06 -23.78 -20.34
CA ALA A 160 0.67 -24.14 -20.61
C ALA A 160 0.53 -24.75 -22.02
N PRO A 161 -0.12 -25.92 -22.15
CA PRO A 161 -0.23 -26.63 -23.44
C PRO A 161 -1.09 -25.88 -24.46
N VAL A 162 -2.03 -25.08 -24.01
CA VAL A 162 -2.93 -24.26 -24.84
C VAL A 162 -2.87 -22.81 -24.39
N ASN A 163 -2.72 -21.90 -25.35
CA ASN A 163 -2.92 -20.47 -25.10
C ASN A 163 -4.14 -19.98 -25.90
N ILE A 164 -4.88 -19.02 -25.37
CA ILE A 164 -6.07 -18.46 -26.01
C ILE A 164 -5.95 -16.94 -26.00
N ALA A 165 -5.84 -16.34 -27.18
CA ALA A 165 -6.03 -14.89 -27.30
C ALA A 165 -7.52 -14.60 -27.47
N VAL A 166 -8.06 -13.73 -26.60
CA VAL A 166 -9.46 -13.30 -26.66
C VAL A 166 -9.46 -11.88 -27.19
N THR A 167 -10.12 -11.68 -28.31
CA THR A 167 -10.14 -10.41 -29.03
C THR A 167 -11.48 -9.71 -28.90
N CYS A 168 -11.52 -8.42 -29.24
CA CYS A 168 -12.70 -7.60 -29.30
C CYS A 168 -12.80 -6.97 -30.69
N ASP A 169 -13.91 -7.19 -31.36
CA ASP A 169 -14.32 -6.39 -32.51
C ASP A 169 -15.28 -5.28 -32.06
N PRO A 170 -14.81 -4.05 -31.88
CA PRO A 170 -15.64 -2.93 -31.44
C PRO A 170 -16.69 -2.51 -32.48
N THR A 171 -16.60 -3.02 -33.72
CA THR A 171 -17.52 -2.69 -34.82
C THR A 171 -18.70 -3.67 -34.93
N ARG A 172 -18.61 -4.82 -34.27
CA ARG A 172 -19.63 -5.87 -34.33
C ARG A 172 -20.98 -5.37 -33.79
N GLY A 173 -22.05 -5.75 -34.45
CA GLY A 173 -23.42 -5.28 -34.16
C GLY A 173 -23.84 -4.06 -34.99
N GLY A 174 -23.00 -3.63 -35.94
CA GLY A 174 -23.33 -2.56 -36.90
C GLY A 174 -23.19 -1.14 -36.29
N PRO A 175 -23.74 -0.13 -36.97
CA PRO A 175 -23.53 1.28 -36.61
C PRO A 175 -24.31 1.70 -35.34
N ASN A 176 -25.41 1.03 -34.99
CA ASN A 176 -26.31 1.45 -33.91
C ASN A 176 -26.61 0.34 -32.90
N PRO A 177 -25.64 -0.32 -32.30
CA PRO A 177 -25.89 -1.32 -31.29
C PRO A 177 -26.45 -0.67 -30.01
N LEU A 178 -27.43 -1.30 -29.41
CA LEU A 178 -28.08 -0.83 -28.18
C LEU A 178 -27.02 -0.69 -27.05
N GLY A 179 -26.99 0.47 -26.41
CA GLY A 179 -26.14 0.75 -25.24
C GLY A 179 -24.72 1.28 -25.55
N ARG A 180 -24.17 1.04 -26.73
CA ARG A 180 -22.78 1.49 -27.08
C ARG A 180 -22.68 3.00 -27.24
N HIS A 181 -23.76 3.67 -27.68
CA HIS A 181 -23.74 5.12 -27.89
C HIS A 181 -23.36 5.91 -26.64
N SER A 182 -23.95 5.57 -25.50
CA SER A 182 -23.67 6.24 -24.22
C SER A 182 -22.44 5.71 -23.51
N GLN A 183 -22.02 4.46 -23.80
CA GLN A 183 -20.89 3.80 -23.16
C GLN A 183 -20.01 3.05 -24.18
N PRO A 184 -19.12 3.74 -24.89
CA PRO A 184 -18.31 3.14 -25.97
C PRO A 184 -17.47 1.93 -25.55
N LYS A 185 -16.99 1.90 -24.28
CA LYS A 185 -16.14 0.83 -23.74
C LYS A 185 -16.90 -0.49 -23.46
N THR A 186 -18.22 -0.54 -23.62
CA THR A 186 -19.02 -1.73 -23.28
C THR A 186 -18.72 -2.94 -24.15
N ALA A 187 -18.15 -2.78 -25.35
CA ALA A 187 -17.67 -3.90 -26.14
C ALA A 187 -16.57 -4.67 -25.40
N ALA A 188 -15.52 -3.99 -24.93
CA ALA A 188 -14.43 -4.60 -24.16
C ALA A 188 -14.91 -5.17 -22.81
N TYR A 189 -15.86 -4.50 -22.13
CA TYR A 189 -16.48 -5.04 -20.91
C TYR A 189 -17.23 -6.35 -21.17
N SER A 190 -17.92 -6.47 -22.32
CA SER A 190 -18.59 -7.70 -22.74
C SER A 190 -17.58 -8.84 -22.91
N VAL A 191 -16.41 -8.57 -23.53
CA VAL A 191 -15.34 -9.55 -23.68
C VAL A 191 -14.78 -9.96 -22.32
N ALA A 192 -14.62 -9.04 -21.37
CA ALA A 192 -14.17 -9.38 -20.02
C ALA A 192 -15.15 -10.33 -19.30
N CYS A 193 -16.45 -10.19 -19.52
CA CYS A 193 -17.46 -11.15 -19.02
C CYS A 193 -17.27 -12.54 -19.64
N ALA A 194 -16.98 -12.63 -20.94
CA ALA A 194 -16.70 -13.90 -21.60
C ALA A 194 -15.42 -14.56 -21.06
N VAL A 195 -14.35 -13.79 -20.83
CA VAL A 195 -13.12 -14.27 -20.18
C VAL A 195 -13.39 -14.81 -18.77
N GLN A 196 -14.22 -14.11 -17.98
CA GLN A 196 -14.56 -14.56 -16.63
C GLN A 196 -15.35 -15.87 -16.65
N ASN A 197 -16.33 -16.01 -17.57
CA ASN A 197 -17.08 -17.26 -17.73
C ASN A 197 -16.14 -18.43 -18.12
N LEU A 198 -15.23 -18.21 -19.08
CA LEU A 198 -14.21 -19.21 -19.46
C LEU A 198 -13.40 -19.65 -18.25
N TRP A 199 -12.97 -18.69 -17.44
CA TRP A 199 -12.10 -18.94 -16.28
C TRP A 199 -12.82 -19.76 -15.20
N LEU A 200 -14.09 -19.44 -14.91
CA LEU A 200 -14.89 -20.20 -13.96
C LEU A 200 -15.16 -21.63 -14.46
N ALA A 201 -15.52 -21.78 -15.74
CA ALA A 201 -15.73 -23.08 -16.37
C ALA A 201 -14.45 -23.92 -16.37
N ALA A 202 -13.29 -23.33 -16.73
CA ALA A 202 -12.01 -23.99 -16.68
C ALA A 202 -11.67 -24.49 -15.25
N ARG A 203 -11.93 -23.65 -14.21
CA ARG A 203 -11.73 -24.06 -12.81
C ARG A 203 -12.66 -25.21 -12.41
N ALA A 204 -13.91 -25.22 -12.88
CA ALA A 204 -14.85 -26.31 -12.65
C ALA A 204 -14.40 -27.63 -13.32
N GLU A 205 -13.76 -27.55 -14.48
CA GLU A 205 -13.16 -28.69 -15.20
C GLU A 205 -11.76 -29.09 -14.66
N GLY A 206 -11.28 -28.44 -13.59
CA GLY A 206 -9.95 -28.73 -13.01
C GLY A 206 -8.77 -28.13 -13.79
N LEU A 207 -9.03 -27.20 -14.72
CA LEU A 207 -8.00 -26.52 -15.50
C LEU A 207 -7.57 -25.22 -14.82
N GLY A 208 -6.26 -24.97 -14.82
CA GLY A 208 -5.67 -23.69 -14.47
C GLY A 208 -5.72 -22.70 -15.63
N VAL A 209 -5.92 -21.42 -15.30
CA VAL A 209 -5.86 -20.33 -16.27
C VAL A 209 -4.97 -19.22 -15.71
N GLY A 210 -4.07 -18.69 -16.55
CA GLY A 210 -3.27 -17.51 -16.26
C GLY A 210 -3.51 -16.41 -17.29
N TRP A 211 -3.84 -15.21 -16.86
CA TRP A 211 -4.03 -14.05 -17.74
C TRP A 211 -2.74 -13.24 -17.85
N VAL A 212 -2.11 -13.21 -19.02
CA VAL A 212 -0.87 -12.47 -19.29
C VAL A 212 -1.19 -11.13 -19.94
N SER A 213 -0.66 -10.05 -19.37
CA SER A 213 -0.83 -8.66 -19.86
C SER A 213 0.49 -7.94 -20.17
N PHE A 214 1.62 -8.65 -20.15
CA PHE A 214 2.94 -8.08 -20.47
C PHE A 214 3.19 -8.13 -21.97
N PHE A 215 2.47 -7.29 -22.73
CA PHE A 215 2.63 -7.17 -24.19
C PHE A 215 2.55 -5.70 -24.62
N ASP A 216 3.25 -5.36 -25.68
CA ASP A 216 2.84 -4.27 -26.55
C ASP A 216 1.67 -4.76 -27.41
N GLU A 217 0.55 -4.05 -27.37
CA GLU A 217 -0.69 -4.48 -28.04
C GLU A 217 -0.52 -4.60 -29.57
N ARG A 218 0.26 -3.70 -30.18
CA ARG A 218 0.50 -3.72 -31.63
C ARG A 218 1.40 -4.87 -32.06
N GLU A 219 2.46 -5.14 -31.28
CA GLU A 219 3.36 -6.27 -31.55
C GLU A 219 2.61 -7.59 -31.41
N LEU A 220 1.77 -7.73 -30.38
CA LEU A 220 0.97 -8.95 -30.18
C LEU A 220 -0.07 -9.09 -31.30
N ALA A 221 -0.78 -8.04 -31.68
CA ALA A 221 -1.75 -8.05 -32.79
C ALA A 221 -1.09 -8.45 -34.12
N ALA A 222 0.11 -7.95 -34.39
CA ALA A 222 0.88 -8.32 -35.59
C ALA A 222 1.29 -9.79 -35.59
N GLU A 223 1.80 -10.33 -34.46
CA GLU A 223 2.15 -11.77 -34.34
C GLU A 223 0.91 -12.66 -34.47
N LEU A 224 -0.26 -12.18 -34.00
CA LEU A 224 -1.54 -12.88 -34.13
C LEU A 224 -2.19 -12.72 -35.50
N GLY A 225 -1.68 -11.82 -36.36
CA GLY A 225 -2.23 -11.54 -37.69
C GLY A 225 -3.60 -10.86 -37.64
N LEU A 226 -3.85 -10.00 -36.65
CA LEU A 226 -5.13 -9.35 -36.46
C LEU A 226 -5.31 -8.14 -37.39
N PRO A 227 -6.52 -7.93 -37.95
CA PRO A 227 -6.86 -6.69 -38.61
C PRO A 227 -6.78 -5.49 -37.66
N GLY A 228 -6.45 -4.30 -38.15
CA GLY A 228 -6.17 -3.12 -37.35
C GLY A 228 -7.32 -2.58 -36.50
N HIS A 229 -8.55 -3.06 -36.69
CA HIS A 229 -9.71 -2.70 -35.86
C HIS A 229 -10.01 -3.72 -34.75
N ILE A 230 -9.29 -4.85 -34.71
CA ILE A 230 -9.46 -5.90 -33.70
C ILE A 230 -8.47 -5.67 -32.57
N GLU A 231 -8.97 -5.60 -31.34
CA GLU A 231 -8.18 -5.39 -30.13
C GLU A 231 -7.99 -6.72 -29.37
N VAL A 232 -6.83 -6.93 -28.76
CA VAL A 232 -6.60 -8.06 -27.85
C VAL A 232 -7.01 -7.65 -26.42
N VAL A 233 -8.03 -8.28 -25.87
CA VAL A 233 -8.50 -8.01 -24.50
C VAL A 233 -7.80 -8.91 -23.49
N ALA A 234 -7.56 -10.17 -23.83
CA ALA A 234 -6.88 -11.10 -22.94
C ALA A 234 -6.00 -12.10 -23.71
N TYR A 235 -4.87 -12.46 -23.09
CA TYR A 235 -4.06 -13.60 -23.49
C TYR A 235 -3.99 -14.59 -22.34
N LEU A 236 -4.57 -15.78 -22.53
CA LEU A 236 -4.80 -16.76 -21.48
C LEU A 236 -3.90 -18.00 -21.72
N CYS A 237 -3.20 -18.43 -20.67
CA CYS A 237 -2.50 -19.71 -20.61
C CYS A 237 -3.43 -20.73 -19.93
N VAL A 238 -3.74 -21.85 -20.58
CA VAL A 238 -4.73 -22.83 -20.12
C VAL A 238 -4.12 -24.25 -20.13
N GLY A 239 -4.35 -24.98 -19.04
CA GLY A 239 -3.86 -26.37 -18.93
C GLY A 239 -4.18 -27.01 -17.58
N HIS A 240 -3.87 -28.29 -17.47
CA HIS A 240 -3.88 -28.97 -16.17
C HIS A 240 -2.78 -28.41 -15.29
N VAL A 241 -3.00 -28.38 -13.97
CA VAL A 241 -2.05 -27.84 -12.99
C VAL A 241 -1.82 -28.81 -11.84
N THR A 242 -0.67 -28.70 -11.19
CA THR A 242 -0.32 -29.54 -10.05
C THR A 242 -1.21 -29.26 -8.84
N GLU A 243 -1.60 -28.01 -8.63
CA GLU A 243 -2.44 -27.58 -7.51
C GLU A 243 -3.06 -26.21 -7.76
N PHE A 244 -4.09 -25.87 -6.96
CA PHE A 244 -4.62 -24.52 -6.84
C PHE A 244 -4.21 -23.95 -5.48
N PRO A 245 -3.39 -22.89 -5.43
CA PRO A 245 -2.92 -22.32 -4.18
C PRO A 245 -4.10 -21.76 -3.33
N PRO A 246 -3.96 -21.79 -1.98
CA PRO A 246 -5.05 -21.37 -1.06
C PRO A 246 -5.40 -19.89 -1.20
N ALA A 247 -4.47 -19.05 -1.64
CA ALA A 247 -4.66 -17.63 -1.83
C ALA A 247 -4.06 -17.13 -3.16
N PRO A 248 -4.40 -15.92 -3.64
CA PRO A 248 -3.79 -15.34 -4.83
C PRO A 248 -2.27 -15.27 -4.71
N GLN A 249 -1.55 -15.63 -5.78
CA GLN A 249 -0.07 -15.68 -5.81
C GLN A 249 0.58 -14.35 -5.42
N LEU A 250 -0.01 -13.21 -5.85
CA LEU A 250 0.46 -11.88 -5.47
C LEU A 250 0.28 -11.58 -3.98
N ALA A 251 -0.74 -12.16 -3.33
CA ALA A 251 -0.91 -12.04 -1.89
C ALA A 251 0.11 -12.92 -1.13
N LEU A 252 0.31 -14.17 -1.57
CA LEU A 252 1.29 -15.10 -0.99
C LEU A 252 2.73 -14.56 -1.10
N SER A 253 3.08 -13.92 -2.22
CA SER A 253 4.38 -13.27 -2.41
C SER A 253 4.52 -11.94 -1.64
N GLY A 254 3.45 -11.45 -1.04
CA GLY A 254 3.41 -10.14 -0.37
C GLY A 254 3.51 -8.95 -1.33
N TRP A 255 3.30 -9.15 -2.65
CA TRP A 255 3.29 -8.08 -3.64
C TRP A 255 2.13 -7.11 -3.45
N ALA A 256 0.92 -7.64 -3.19
CA ALA A 256 -0.29 -6.86 -2.91
C ALA A 256 -1.20 -7.64 -1.94
N ARG A 257 -2.17 -6.96 -1.33
CA ARG A 257 -3.17 -7.56 -0.46
C ARG A 257 -4.58 -7.39 -1.05
N ARG A 258 -5.47 -8.33 -0.78
CA ARG A 258 -6.88 -8.20 -1.13
C ARG A 258 -7.52 -7.12 -0.23
N ARG A 259 -8.26 -6.19 -0.84
CA ARG A 259 -9.04 -5.19 -0.08
C ARG A 259 -10.26 -5.87 0.58
N PRO A 260 -10.58 -5.55 1.85
CA PRO A 260 -11.81 -5.99 2.49
C PRO A 260 -13.05 -5.52 1.71
N LEU A 261 -14.12 -6.33 1.73
CA LEU A 261 -15.37 -5.99 1.03
C LEU A 261 -15.97 -4.68 1.55
N ALA A 262 -15.93 -4.46 2.86
CA ALA A 262 -16.44 -3.24 3.50
C ALA A 262 -15.80 -1.94 2.96
N TRP A 263 -14.62 -2.02 2.34
CA TRP A 263 -14.00 -0.85 1.71
C TRP A 263 -14.54 -0.54 0.30
N ALA A 264 -15.29 -1.47 -0.29
CA ALA A 264 -15.77 -1.37 -1.67
C ALA A 264 -17.30 -1.18 -1.77
N VAL A 265 -18.02 -1.34 -0.66
CA VAL A 265 -19.49 -1.19 -0.64
C VAL A 265 -19.86 0.18 -0.09
N HIS A 266 -20.61 0.95 -0.87
CA HIS A 266 -21.13 2.27 -0.51
C HIS A 266 -22.65 2.24 -0.59
N ASP A 267 -23.33 2.88 0.37
CA ASP A 267 -24.78 2.96 0.47
C ASP A 267 -25.26 4.30 -0.11
N GLU A 268 -26.00 4.26 -1.22
CA GLU A 268 -26.57 5.40 -1.94
C GLU A 268 -25.53 6.40 -2.50
N THR A 269 -24.56 6.81 -1.70
CA THR A 269 -23.59 7.86 -2.05
C THR A 269 -22.15 7.35 -1.89
N TYR A 270 -21.28 7.68 -2.85
CA TYR A 270 -19.87 7.35 -2.75
C TYR A 270 -19.25 7.99 -1.50
N GLY A 271 -18.47 7.22 -0.75
CA GLY A 271 -17.90 7.60 0.55
C GLY A 271 -18.70 7.05 1.74
N ARG A 272 -20.00 6.91 1.64
CA ARG A 272 -20.86 6.35 2.69
C ARG A 272 -20.78 4.82 2.70
N ARG A 273 -19.73 4.28 3.36
CA ARG A 273 -19.48 2.83 3.39
C ARG A 273 -20.37 2.12 4.38
N ARG A 274 -21.03 1.06 3.91
CA ARG A 274 -21.88 0.20 4.74
C ARG A 274 -22.13 -1.13 4.03
N LEU A 275 -21.93 -2.24 4.74
CA LEU A 275 -22.46 -3.51 4.25
C LEU A 275 -23.98 -3.60 4.47
N PRO A 276 -24.72 -4.30 3.60
CA PRO A 276 -26.14 -4.50 3.81
C PRO A 276 -26.45 -5.11 5.18
N GLY A 277 -27.34 -4.46 5.96
CA GLY A 277 -27.74 -4.90 7.30
C GLY A 277 -26.86 -4.39 8.45
N GLU A 278 -25.77 -3.70 8.18
CA GLU A 278 -24.94 -3.06 9.21
C GLU A 278 -25.38 -1.61 9.48
N ALA A 279 -25.06 -1.09 10.67
CA ALA A 279 -25.20 0.33 10.96
C ALA A 279 -24.24 1.17 10.14
N SER A 280 -24.63 2.38 9.76
CA SER A 280 -23.71 3.33 9.12
C SER A 280 -22.71 3.85 10.15
N VAL A 281 -21.42 3.55 9.97
CA VAL A 281 -20.32 4.11 10.74
C VAL A 281 -19.46 4.93 9.79
N ASP A 282 -19.08 6.15 10.19
CA ASP A 282 -18.21 6.95 9.33
C ASP A 282 -16.79 6.36 9.28
N LEU A 283 -16.03 6.71 8.24
CA LEU A 283 -14.72 6.13 8.00
C LEU A 283 -13.71 6.50 9.09
N ILE A 284 -13.82 7.70 9.64
CA ILE A 284 -12.93 8.21 10.69
C ILE A 284 -13.17 7.39 11.98
N GLU A 285 -14.44 7.25 12.41
CA GLU A 285 -14.81 6.48 13.60
C GLU A 285 -14.43 5.00 13.45
N GLN A 286 -14.72 4.40 12.29
CA GLN A 286 -14.29 3.03 11.99
C GLN A 286 -12.77 2.86 12.09
N THR A 287 -12.01 3.85 11.60
CA THR A 287 -10.55 3.80 11.61
C THR A 287 -10.01 3.96 13.03
N ILE A 288 -10.54 4.91 13.80
CA ILE A 288 -10.14 5.13 15.20
C ILE A 288 -10.45 3.88 16.05
N THR A 289 -11.62 3.28 15.88
CA THR A 289 -12.01 2.06 16.61
C THR A 289 -11.10 0.85 16.26
N ALA A 290 -10.52 0.84 15.07
CA ALA A 290 -9.60 -0.22 14.65
C ALA A 290 -8.15 0.00 15.10
N ILE A 291 -7.83 1.14 15.73
CA ILE A 291 -6.50 1.40 16.28
C ILE A 291 -6.42 0.75 17.65
N GLU A 292 -5.51 -0.20 17.79
CA GLU A 292 -5.22 -0.88 19.04
C GLU A 292 -3.93 -0.32 19.67
N PRO A 293 -3.81 -0.33 21.01
CA PRO A 293 -2.55 -0.04 21.69
C PRO A 293 -1.42 -0.95 21.21
N LEU A 294 -0.18 -0.58 21.50
CA LEU A 294 0.98 -1.43 21.25
C LEU A 294 0.87 -2.72 22.09
N ASP A 295 1.21 -3.86 21.45
CA ASP A 295 1.22 -5.16 22.12
C ASP A 295 2.41 -5.27 23.09
N GLU A 296 2.12 -5.23 24.40
CA GLU A 296 3.12 -5.28 25.46
C GLU A 296 3.83 -6.64 25.53
N ALA A 297 3.18 -7.74 25.10
CA ALA A 297 3.84 -9.05 25.06
C ALA A 297 4.89 -9.08 23.96
N ALA A 298 4.55 -8.64 22.76
CA ALA A 298 5.50 -8.53 21.65
C ALA A 298 6.66 -7.57 21.97
N MET A 299 6.40 -6.49 22.72
CA MET A 299 7.45 -5.56 23.16
C MET A 299 8.39 -6.20 24.19
N ARG A 300 7.88 -7.00 25.13
CA ARG A 300 8.73 -7.77 26.07
C ARG A 300 9.60 -8.78 25.33
N ASP A 301 8.99 -9.58 24.45
CA ASP A 301 9.71 -10.56 23.64
C ASP A 301 10.81 -9.89 22.80
N ALA A 302 10.53 -8.70 22.27
CA ALA A 302 11.51 -7.93 21.51
C ALA A 302 12.68 -7.46 22.38
N ARG A 303 12.44 -7.00 23.62
CA ARG A 303 13.50 -6.62 24.56
C ARG A 303 14.34 -7.84 24.97
N GLU A 304 13.71 -8.97 25.24
CA GLU A 304 14.39 -10.22 25.56
C GLU A 304 15.25 -10.72 24.38
N HIS A 305 14.69 -10.62 23.16
CA HIS A 305 15.44 -10.94 21.94
C HIS A 305 16.66 -10.03 21.77
N GLN A 306 16.49 -8.70 21.90
CA GLN A 306 17.57 -7.71 21.85
C GLN A 306 18.69 -8.01 22.87
N ALA A 307 18.35 -8.45 24.09
CA ALA A 307 19.32 -8.76 25.14
C ALA A 307 20.17 -9.99 24.82
N ARG A 308 19.67 -10.90 23.97
CA ARG A 308 20.39 -12.13 23.57
C ARG A 308 21.28 -11.96 22.34
N LEU A 309 21.16 -10.87 21.59
CA LEU A 309 21.98 -10.61 20.39
C LEU A 309 23.45 -10.36 20.77
N THR A 310 24.38 -10.73 19.86
CA THR A 310 25.85 -10.58 20.06
C THR A 310 26.29 -9.12 20.06
N LYS A 311 25.71 -8.34 20.97
CA LYS A 311 26.03 -6.94 21.22
C LYS A 311 25.84 -6.60 22.71
N PRO A 312 26.53 -5.60 23.25
CA PRO A 312 26.22 -5.11 24.60
C PRO A 312 24.77 -4.59 24.69
N PRO A 313 24.00 -4.91 25.73
CA PRO A 313 22.66 -4.34 25.93
C PRO A 313 22.69 -2.81 25.91
N GLY A 314 21.74 -2.19 25.18
CA GLY A 314 21.64 -0.74 25.05
C GLY A 314 22.66 -0.08 24.10
N SER A 315 23.58 -0.85 23.48
CA SER A 315 24.66 -0.30 22.65
C SER A 315 24.19 0.38 21.35
N LEU A 316 22.98 0.07 20.88
CA LEU A 316 22.39 0.72 19.70
C LEU A 316 21.48 1.89 20.08
N GLY A 317 21.37 2.21 21.37
CA GLY A 317 20.61 3.38 21.85
C GLY A 317 19.16 3.38 21.38
N VAL A 318 18.70 4.50 20.83
CA VAL A 318 17.32 4.69 20.39
C VAL A 318 16.83 3.68 19.34
N LEU A 319 17.73 3.09 18.56
CA LEU A 319 17.35 2.10 17.55
C LEU A 319 16.77 0.83 18.18
N GLU A 320 17.22 0.47 19.40
CA GLU A 320 16.62 -0.66 20.13
C GLU A 320 15.15 -0.37 20.50
N GLU A 321 14.87 0.86 20.96
CA GLU A 321 13.49 1.27 21.29
C GLU A 321 12.60 1.35 20.04
N VAL A 322 13.13 1.81 18.89
CA VAL A 322 12.41 1.80 17.62
C VAL A 322 11.99 0.37 17.26
N ALA A 323 12.91 -0.59 17.32
CA ALA A 323 12.60 -1.98 16.99
C ALA A 323 11.59 -2.60 17.96
N VAL A 324 11.69 -2.33 19.26
CA VAL A 324 10.74 -2.78 20.29
C VAL A 324 9.35 -2.20 20.02
N ARG A 325 9.25 -0.91 19.72
CA ARG A 325 8.01 -0.22 19.42
C ARG A 325 7.33 -0.79 18.17
N LEU A 326 8.12 -1.08 17.12
CA LEU A 326 7.62 -1.71 15.90
C LEU A 326 7.18 -3.17 16.14
N ALA A 327 7.78 -3.88 17.08
CA ALA A 327 7.31 -5.20 17.50
C ALA A 327 5.93 -5.09 18.17
N GLY A 328 5.74 -4.13 19.08
CA GLY A 328 4.44 -3.83 19.68
C GLY A 328 3.38 -3.44 18.66
N LEU A 329 3.74 -2.60 17.67
CA LEU A 329 2.85 -2.23 16.58
C LEU A 329 2.46 -3.45 15.74
N ALA A 330 3.40 -4.33 15.41
CA ALA A 330 3.14 -5.52 14.60
C ALA A 330 2.47 -6.67 15.39
N GLY A 331 2.48 -6.62 16.73
CA GLY A 331 2.02 -7.71 17.60
C GLY A 331 2.90 -8.97 17.51
N GLN A 332 4.16 -8.83 17.10
CA GLN A 332 5.11 -9.95 16.98
C GLN A 332 6.57 -9.50 17.13
N SER A 333 7.43 -10.42 17.58
CA SER A 333 8.88 -10.22 17.65
C SER A 333 9.61 -11.37 16.93
N PRO A 334 10.57 -11.09 16.00
CA PRO A 334 10.90 -9.77 15.43
C PRO A 334 9.75 -9.16 14.61
N PRO A 335 9.65 -7.82 14.53
CA PRO A 335 8.64 -7.18 13.69
C PRO A 335 8.96 -7.36 12.20
N PRO A 336 7.96 -7.26 11.29
CA PRO A 336 8.21 -7.30 9.85
C PRO A 336 9.14 -6.17 9.42
N LEU A 337 10.00 -6.42 8.42
CA LEU A 337 10.83 -5.37 7.83
C LEU A 337 9.94 -4.24 7.26
N PRO A 338 10.23 -2.96 7.59
CA PRO A 338 9.46 -1.81 7.12
C PRO A 338 9.83 -1.45 5.68
N GLU A 339 9.70 -2.43 4.77
CA GLU A 339 10.01 -2.29 3.34
C GLU A 339 9.13 -3.19 2.46
N PRO A 340 8.70 -2.70 1.27
CA PRO A 340 9.00 -1.39 0.71
C PRO A 340 8.32 -0.27 1.49
N ALA A 341 8.93 0.93 1.46
CA ALA A 341 8.35 2.14 1.99
C ALA A 341 7.80 3.02 0.86
N THR A 342 6.76 3.79 1.15
CA THR A 342 6.18 4.74 0.21
C THR A 342 6.01 6.09 0.88
N VAL A 343 6.55 7.16 0.29
CA VAL A 343 6.26 8.53 0.69
C VAL A 343 5.01 9.02 -0.06
N ALA A 344 4.05 9.56 0.68
CA ALA A 344 2.87 10.21 0.13
C ALA A 344 2.99 11.73 0.35
N ILE A 345 3.11 12.48 -0.75
CA ILE A 345 3.21 13.93 -0.74
C ILE A 345 1.81 14.50 -0.94
N PHE A 346 1.21 15.03 0.12
CA PHE A 346 -0.09 15.71 0.04
C PHE A 346 0.12 17.17 -0.33
N ALA A 347 -0.45 17.58 -1.46
CA ALA A 347 -0.26 18.91 -2.03
C ALA A 347 -1.54 19.74 -1.92
N ALA A 348 -1.46 20.94 -1.30
CA ALA A 348 -2.56 21.88 -1.18
C ALA A 348 -2.09 23.32 -1.10
N ASP A 349 -2.96 24.26 -1.52
CA ASP A 349 -2.75 25.69 -1.42
C ASP A 349 -3.48 26.30 -0.22
N HIS A 350 -2.99 27.44 0.26
CA HIS A 350 -3.46 28.10 1.47
C HIS A 350 -3.92 29.54 1.22
N GLY A 351 -5.15 29.87 1.60
CA GLY A 351 -5.68 31.23 1.49
C GLY A 351 -4.93 32.26 2.34
N VAL A 352 -4.29 31.86 3.44
CA VAL A 352 -3.44 32.72 4.26
C VAL A 352 -2.23 33.28 3.50
N HIS A 353 -1.88 32.71 2.34
CA HIS A 353 -0.89 33.27 1.42
C HIS A 353 -1.19 34.73 1.07
N ALA A 354 -2.47 35.11 0.93
CA ALA A 354 -2.90 36.47 0.64
C ALA A 354 -2.47 37.50 1.71
N GLN A 355 -2.10 37.03 2.91
CA GLN A 355 -1.58 37.88 3.98
C GLN A 355 -0.09 38.24 3.83
N GLY A 356 0.60 37.78 2.77
CA GLY A 356 2.00 38.13 2.53
C GLY A 356 2.99 37.48 3.51
N VAL A 357 2.67 36.32 4.03
CA VAL A 357 3.50 35.55 5.00
C VAL A 357 4.72 34.88 4.37
N THR A 358 4.84 34.92 3.04
CA THR A 358 5.96 34.40 2.25
C THR A 358 6.10 35.16 0.95
N PRO A 359 7.32 35.36 0.41
CA PRO A 359 7.53 35.97 -0.90
C PRO A 359 7.31 35.03 -2.08
N TRP A 360 7.15 33.72 -1.84
CA TRP A 360 6.96 32.74 -2.90
C TRP A 360 5.54 32.80 -3.47
N PRO A 361 5.39 32.84 -4.81
CA PRO A 361 4.07 32.84 -5.43
C PRO A 361 3.39 31.48 -5.26
N GLN A 362 2.06 31.48 -5.20
CA GLN A 362 1.25 30.27 -4.96
C GLN A 362 1.39 29.22 -6.06
N GLU A 363 1.65 29.64 -7.30
CA GLU A 363 1.84 28.75 -8.46
C GLU A 363 2.99 27.75 -8.27
N VAL A 364 3.92 28.03 -7.35
CA VAL A 364 5.03 27.12 -7.01
C VAL A 364 4.50 25.78 -6.51
N THR A 365 3.36 25.72 -5.84
CA THR A 365 2.75 24.45 -5.41
C THR A 365 2.50 23.53 -6.61
N ALA A 366 1.82 24.01 -7.65
CA ALA A 366 1.54 23.22 -8.85
C ALA A 366 2.82 22.88 -9.64
N GLN A 367 3.78 23.80 -9.70
CA GLN A 367 5.08 23.59 -10.36
C GLN A 367 5.89 22.48 -9.66
N MET A 368 5.87 22.46 -8.33
CA MET A 368 6.54 21.41 -7.55
C MET A 368 5.84 20.05 -7.71
N VAL A 369 4.51 20.00 -7.78
CA VAL A 369 3.80 18.76 -8.14
C VAL A 369 4.28 18.21 -9.47
N ALA A 370 4.38 19.05 -10.50
CA ALA A 370 4.91 18.62 -11.80
C ALA A 370 6.37 18.13 -11.69
N ASN A 371 7.20 18.79 -10.87
CA ASN A 371 8.59 18.41 -10.64
C ASN A 371 8.72 17.06 -9.91
N PHE A 372 7.86 16.77 -8.91
CA PHE A 372 7.80 15.46 -8.23
C PHE A 372 7.46 14.34 -9.22
N LEU A 373 6.48 14.56 -10.07
CA LEU A 373 6.04 13.59 -11.08
C LEU A 373 7.12 13.36 -12.17
N ALA A 374 7.89 14.39 -12.48
CA ALA A 374 9.03 14.30 -13.40
C ALA A 374 10.28 13.64 -12.76
N GLY A 375 10.28 13.41 -11.45
CA GLY A 375 11.42 12.82 -10.74
C GLY A 375 12.56 13.80 -10.45
N GLY A 376 12.33 15.12 -10.56
CA GLY A 376 13.36 16.16 -10.47
C GLY A 376 13.55 16.80 -9.09
N ALA A 377 12.80 16.42 -8.07
CA ALA A 377 12.85 17.03 -6.76
C ALA A 377 13.80 16.29 -5.79
N VAL A 378 14.12 16.93 -4.66
CA VAL A 378 14.99 16.33 -3.63
C VAL A 378 14.39 15.04 -3.07
N VAL A 379 13.08 15.01 -2.83
CA VAL A 379 12.38 13.80 -2.38
C VAL A 379 12.59 12.62 -3.32
N ASN A 380 12.58 12.84 -4.65
CA ASN A 380 12.83 11.78 -5.63
C ASN A 380 14.26 11.23 -5.53
N ALA A 381 15.25 12.11 -5.35
CA ALA A 381 16.66 11.70 -5.18
C ALA A 381 16.85 10.86 -3.90
N PHE A 382 16.27 11.30 -2.77
CA PHE A 382 16.37 10.56 -1.51
C PHE A 382 15.55 9.26 -1.53
N ALA A 383 14.34 9.28 -2.11
CA ALA A 383 13.55 8.07 -2.30
C ALA A 383 14.29 7.04 -3.16
N GLY A 384 14.90 7.48 -4.27
CA GLY A 384 15.74 6.62 -5.10
C GLY A 384 16.92 6.01 -4.35
N GLN A 385 17.59 6.78 -3.48
CA GLN A 385 18.70 6.32 -2.66
C GLN A 385 18.28 5.21 -1.69
N VAL A 386 17.13 5.36 -1.03
CA VAL A 386 16.66 4.43 0.01
C VAL A 386 15.70 3.36 -0.52
N GLY A 387 15.40 3.39 -1.82
CA GLY A 387 14.48 2.44 -2.47
C GLY A 387 13.00 2.64 -2.10
N ALA A 388 12.61 3.84 -1.70
CA ALA A 388 11.22 4.18 -1.42
C ALA A 388 10.48 4.59 -2.71
N GLU A 389 9.15 4.41 -2.72
CA GLU A 389 8.26 4.88 -3.78
C GLU A 389 7.75 6.29 -3.45
N VAL A 390 7.49 7.10 -4.49
CA VAL A 390 6.91 8.44 -4.35
C VAL A 390 5.52 8.44 -4.95
N SER A 391 4.52 8.84 -4.16
CA SER A 391 3.14 9.08 -4.60
C SER A 391 2.78 10.53 -4.31
N VAL A 392 2.22 11.24 -5.28
CA VAL A 392 1.77 12.63 -5.12
C VAL A 392 0.26 12.67 -5.05
N VAL A 393 -0.29 13.32 -4.04
CA VAL A 393 -1.73 13.42 -3.80
C VAL A 393 -2.15 14.88 -3.97
N ASP A 394 -2.90 15.18 -5.01
CA ASP A 394 -3.57 16.48 -5.13
C ASP A 394 -4.79 16.47 -4.21
N ILE A 395 -4.62 17.03 -3.02
CA ILE A 395 -5.72 17.17 -2.05
C ILE A 395 -6.35 18.57 -2.10
N GLY A 396 -5.61 19.54 -2.62
CA GLY A 396 -6.10 20.91 -2.62
C GLY A 396 -5.25 21.92 -3.37
N VAL A 397 -4.58 21.55 -4.45
CA VAL A 397 -3.87 22.49 -5.31
C VAL A 397 -4.87 23.38 -6.02
N ALA A 398 -4.69 24.69 -6.01
CA ALA A 398 -5.62 25.65 -6.61
C ALA A 398 -5.73 25.48 -8.15
N ALA A 399 -4.60 25.19 -8.80
CA ALA A 399 -4.56 24.93 -10.22
C ALA A 399 -5.20 23.56 -10.58
N THR A 400 -5.71 23.46 -11.80
CA THR A 400 -6.09 22.16 -12.39
C THR A 400 -4.82 21.42 -12.82
N LEU A 401 -4.66 20.20 -12.35
CA LEU A 401 -3.53 19.33 -12.71
C LEU A 401 -3.97 18.29 -13.74
N ASP A 402 -3.14 18.05 -14.75
CA ASP A 402 -3.37 17.00 -15.72
C ASP A 402 -3.13 15.61 -15.11
N ALA A 403 -3.87 14.61 -15.58
CA ALA A 403 -3.68 13.23 -15.15
C ALA A 403 -2.28 12.73 -15.58
N ALA A 404 -1.51 12.24 -14.62
CA ALA A 404 -0.17 11.73 -14.86
C ALA A 404 0.10 10.47 -13.99
N PRO A 405 0.97 9.55 -14.43
CA PRO A 405 1.42 8.44 -13.60
C PRO A 405 2.03 8.94 -12.29
N GLY A 406 1.65 8.35 -11.16
CA GLY A 406 2.11 8.75 -9.83
C GLY A 406 1.30 9.88 -9.17
N LEU A 407 0.40 10.54 -9.89
CA LEU A 407 -0.55 11.50 -9.33
C LEU A 407 -1.84 10.80 -8.91
N LEU A 408 -2.22 10.98 -7.65
CA LEU A 408 -3.52 10.60 -7.09
C LEU A 408 -4.42 11.83 -7.05
N PRO A 409 -5.39 11.98 -7.97
CA PRO A 409 -6.31 13.12 -7.99
C PRO A 409 -7.38 12.92 -6.92
N ARG A 410 -7.19 13.56 -5.78
CA ARG A 410 -8.06 13.48 -4.58
C ARG A 410 -8.49 14.85 -4.09
N LYS A 411 -8.60 15.82 -4.99
CA LYS A 411 -8.88 17.22 -4.68
C LYS A 411 -10.21 17.38 -3.94
N VAL A 412 -10.14 17.95 -2.73
CA VAL A 412 -11.30 18.32 -1.90
C VAL A 412 -11.79 19.72 -2.24
N ALA A 413 -10.85 20.66 -2.33
CA ALA A 413 -11.13 22.04 -2.71
C ALA A 413 -9.91 22.66 -3.40
N PRO A 414 -10.05 23.78 -4.14
CA PRO A 414 -8.92 24.46 -4.77
C PRO A 414 -8.19 25.37 -3.75
N GLY A 415 -7.63 24.77 -2.69
CA GLY A 415 -7.00 25.47 -1.57
C GLY A 415 -7.97 25.76 -0.41
N THR A 416 -7.41 26.27 0.69
CA THR A 416 -8.20 26.74 1.84
C THR A 416 -8.62 28.20 1.68
N ALA A 417 -9.60 28.64 2.49
CA ALA A 417 -9.85 30.06 2.71
C ALA A 417 -8.78 30.68 3.61
N ASP A 418 -8.78 32.02 3.71
CA ASP A 418 -7.89 32.77 4.61
C ASP A 418 -8.37 32.64 6.06
N MET A 419 -7.60 31.94 6.89
CA MET A 419 -7.91 31.71 8.31
C MET A 419 -7.98 32.99 9.15
N THR A 420 -7.47 34.13 8.67
CA THR A 420 -7.60 35.42 9.35
C THR A 420 -8.94 36.09 9.09
N GLN A 421 -9.67 35.67 8.04
CA GLN A 421 -10.97 36.23 7.65
C GLN A 421 -12.15 35.32 8.05
N GLY A 422 -11.95 34.02 8.15
CA GLY A 422 -12.94 33.02 8.51
C GLY A 422 -12.29 31.66 8.69
N PRO A 423 -13.08 30.58 8.87
CA PRO A 423 -12.54 29.24 8.91
C PRO A 423 -11.78 28.92 7.62
N ALA A 424 -10.63 28.26 7.74
CA ALA A 424 -9.81 27.83 6.60
C ALA A 424 -10.54 26.80 5.73
N MET A 425 -11.33 25.92 6.34
CA MET A 425 -12.09 24.86 5.68
C MET A 425 -13.51 24.75 6.26
N THR A 426 -14.44 24.24 5.46
CA THR A 426 -15.74 23.82 6.01
C THR A 426 -15.59 22.50 6.77
N PRO A 427 -16.52 22.17 7.70
CA PRO A 427 -16.50 20.85 8.38
C PRO A 427 -16.50 19.67 7.40
N ASP A 428 -17.27 19.74 6.32
CA ASP A 428 -17.32 18.69 5.29
C ASP A 428 -15.98 18.53 4.57
N GLN A 429 -15.28 19.63 4.26
CA GLN A 429 -13.95 19.60 3.66
C GLN A 429 -12.92 18.94 4.59
N VAL A 430 -12.98 19.21 5.89
CA VAL A 430 -12.11 18.59 6.88
C VAL A 430 -12.34 17.08 6.92
N VAL A 431 -13.59 16.66 7.07
CA VAL A 431 -13.94 15.23 7.09
C VAL A 431 -13.47 14.54 5.82
N GLN A 432 -13.78 15.11 4.64
CA GLN A 432 -13.38 14.56 3.36
C GLN A 432 -11.85 14.46 3.20
N ALA A 433 -11.11 15.46 3.69
CA ALA A 433 -9.64 15.44 3.62
C ALA A 433 -9.03 14.39 4.55
N VAL A 434 -9.53 14.26 5.80
CA VAL A 434 -9.10 13.20 6.74
C VAL A 434 -9.41 11.81 6.16
N GLU A 435 -10.64 11.59 5.67
CA GLU A 435 -11.02 10.34 5.04
C GLU A 435 -10.16 10.00 3.83
N THR A 436 -9.82 10.99 3.01
CA THR A 436 -8.90 10.82 1.88
C THR A 436 -7.53 10.35 2.34
N GLY A 437 -7.00 10.91 3.43
CA GLY A 437 -5.73 10.46 4.02
C GLY A 437 -5.78 8.99 4.45
N ILE A 438 -6.86 8.58 5.11
CA ILE A 438 -7.11 7.18 5.49
C ILE A 438 -7.16 6.28 4.25
N GLU A 439 -7.86 6.69 3.20
CA GLU A 439 -7.97 5.93 1.96
C GLU A 439 -6.62 5.77 1.25
N VAL A 440 -5.82 6.83 1.18
CA VAL A 440 -4.47 6.77 0.59
C VAL A 440 -3.59 5.79 1.37
N ALA A 441 -3.63 5.80 2.71
CA ALA A 441 -2.91 4.82 3.52
C ALA A 441 -3.36 3.38 3.21
N ARG A 442 -4.68 3.14 3.14
CA ARG A 442 -5.25 1.83 2.78
C ARG A 442 -4.83 1.37 1.38
N ASP A 443 -4.85 2.26 0.41
CA ASP A 443 -4.47 1.96 -0.97
C ASP A 443 -2.98 1.61 -1.09
N LEU A 444 -2.09 2.39 -0.48
CA LEU A 444 -0.66 2.14 -0.52
C LEU A 444 -0.27 0.83 0.21
N VAL A 445 -0.87 0.56 1.37
CA VAL A 445 -0.63 -0.70 2.10
C VAL A 445 -1.20 -1.89 1.31
N SER A 446 -2.37 -1.76 0.69
CA SER A 446 -2.93 -2.79 -0.20
C SER A 446 -2.03 -3.04 -1.41
N ALA A 447 -1.40 -1.99 -1.94
CA ALA A 447 -0.39 -2.09 -3.01
C ALA A 447 0.95 -2.67 -2.53
N GLY A 448 1.10 -3.01 -1.25
CA GLY A 448 2.24 -3.72 -0.69
C GLY A 448 3.22 -2.86 0.10
N ALA A 449 2.93 -1.59 0.38
CA ALA A 449 3.74 -0.78 1.29
C ALA A 449 3.75 -1.40 2.70
N ARG A 450 4.92 -1.41 3.33
CA ARG A 450 5.17 -1.90 4.70
C ARG A 450 5.62 -0.80 5.65
N CYS A 451 5.85 0.39 5.11
CA CYS A 451 6.16 1.60 5.83
C CYS A 451 5.60 2.78 5.05
N LEU A 452 4.94 3.67 5.74
CA LEU A 452 4.42 4.91 5.21
C LEU A 452 5.33 6.06 5.63
N VAL A 453 5.54 7.02 4.73
CA VAL A 453 6.34 8.22 4.99
C VAL A 453 5.49 9.43 4.66
N THR A 454 5.39 10.39 5.60
CA THR A 454 4.65 11.62 5.38
C THR A 454 5.44 12.58 4.52
N GLY A 455 4.79 13.19 3.54
CA GLY A 455 5.32 14.28 2.72
C GLY A 455 4.25 15.34 2.51
N ASP A 456 4.68 16.56 2.30
CA ASP A 456 3.80 17.71 2.10
C ASP A 456 4.31 18.63 0.99
N MET A 457 3.39 19.38 0.40
CA MET A 457 3.68 20.52 -0.47
C MET A 457 2.57 21.54 -0.40
N GLY A 458 2.94 22.79 -0.06
CA GLY A 458 1.98 23.88 -0.05
C GLY A 458 2.64 25.20 0.31
N ILE A 459 2.55 26.20 -0.58
CA ILE A 459 3.07 27.53 -0.27
C ILE A 459 2.24 28.16 0.85
N ALA A 460 2.90 28.65 1.90
CA ALA A 460 2.36 29.18 3.16
C ALA A 460 1.87 28.14 4.19
N ASN A 461 2.01 26.84 3.97
CA ASN A 461 1.58 25.78 4.89
C ASN A 461 2.22 25.86 6.29
N THR A 462 3.46 26.36 6.41
CA THR A 462 4.13 26.53 7.71
C THR A 462 3.42 27.58 8.60
N THR A 463 2.58 28.46 8.04
CA THR A 463 1.76 29.40 8.80
C THR A 463 0.58 28.69 9.45
N ALA A 464 -0.12 27.82 8.70
CA ALA A 464 -1.17 26.96 9.22
C ALA A 464 -0.62 25.96 10.24
N SER A 465 0.57 25.37 9.97
CA SER A 465 1.26 24.49 10.92
C SER A 465 1.53 25.18 12.26
N ALA A 466 2.05 26.43 12.24
CA ALA A 466 2.30 27.20 13.46
C ALA A 466 1.01 27.45 14.25
N ALA A 467 -0.10 27.78 13.56
CA ALA A 467 -1.39 27.97 14.20
C ALA A 467 -1.92 26.67 14.85
N LEU A 468 -1.84 25.54 14.14
CA LEU A 468 -2.22 24.22 14.68
C LEU A 468 -1.36 23.86 15.90
N ILE A 469 -0.03 23.98 15.80
CA ILE A 469 0.88 23.65 16.91
C ILE A 469 0.58 24.53 18.11
N SER A 470 0.38 25.84 17.93
CA SER A 470 -0.01 26.74 19.02
C SER A 470 -1.32 26.30 19.68
N ALA A 471 -2.34 25.96 18.89
CA ALA A 471 -3.64 25.54 19.39
C ALA A 471 -3.58 24.23 20.22
N PHE A 472 -2.81 23.23 19.77
CA PHE A 472 -2.72 21.93 20.46
C PHE A 472 -1.74 21.93 21.64
N THR A 473 -0.64 22.70 21.56
CA THR A 473 0.38 22.72 22.63
C THR A 473 0.12 23.80 23.68
N GLY A 474 -0.71 24.80 23.38
CA GLY A 474 -0.91 25.98 24.22
C GLY A 474 0.27 26.96 24.21
N LEU A 475 1.29 26.72 23.39
CA LEU A 475 2.43 27.64 23.27
C LEU A 475 2.05 28.91 22.46
N PRO A 476 2.56 30.08 22.81
CA PRO A 476 2.26 31.31 22.07
C PRO A 476 2.85 31.30 20.67
N ALA A 477 2.22 32.02 19.74
CA ALA A 477 2.60 32.09 18.33
C ALA A 477 4.09 32.36 18.09
N GLU A 478 4.72 33.19 18.92
CA GLU A 478 6.14 33.56 18.86
C GLU A 478 7.08 32.36 19.06
N ARG A 479 6.65 31.34 19.79
CA ARG A 479 7.46 30.18 20.12
C ARG A 479 7.40 29.10 19.05
N VAL A 480 6.36 29.10 18.22
CA VAL A 480 6.07 28.04 17.26
C VAL A 480 6.16 28.50 15.80
N THR A 481 6.16 29.81 15.54
CA THR A 481 6.25 30.35 14.19
C THR A 481 7.71 30.45 13.74
N GLY A 482 8.07 29.72 12.69
CA GLY A 482 9.38 29.74 12.09
C GLY A 482 9.45 30.56 10.81
N ARG A 483 10.61 30.52 10.18
CA ARG A 483 10.91 31.28 8.95
C ARG A 483 10.53 30.53 7.66
N GLY A 484 10.08 29.29 7.75
CA GLY A 484 9.73 28.46 6.59
C GLY A 484 10.86 28.40 5.57
N THR A 485 10.61 28.90 4.36
CA THR A 485 11.57 28.93 3.25
C THR A 485 12.68 29.98 3.38
N GLY A 486 12.73 30.74 4.48
CA GLY A 486 13.82 31.68 4.76
C GLY A 486 13.44 33.15 4.59
N ILE A 487 12.30 33.56 5.16
CA ILE A 487 11.83 34.95 5.20
C ILE A 487 12.70 35.83 6.09
N ASP A 488 12.73 37.15 5.81
CA ASP A 488 13.42 38.14 6.60
C ASP A 488 12.73 38.44 7.96
N ASP A 489 13.35 39.25 8.80
CA ASP A 489 12.86 39.54 10.15
C ASP A 489 11.52 40.30 10.13
N ALA A 490 11.30 41.17 9.16
CA ALA A 490 10.05 41.95 9.05
C ALA A 490 8.89 41.03 8.67
N THR A 491 9.08 40.19 7.66
CA THR A 491 8.10 39.18 7.22
C THR A 491 7.86 38.13 8.32
N HIS A 492 8.91 37.73 9.07
CA HIS A 492 8.76 36.79 10.18
C HIS A 492 7.89 37.40 11.31
N THR A 493 8.13 38.66 11.70
CA THR A 493 7.31 39.37 12.69
C THR A 493 5.86 39.44 12.21
N HIS A 494 5.66 39.82 10.96
CA HIS A 494 4.32 39.87 10.35
C HIS A 494 3.63 38.50 10.35
N LYS A 495 4.34 37.45 10.01
CA LYS A 495 3.83 36.05 10.05
C LYS A 495 3.37 35.63 11.45
N ILE A 496 4.11 36.01 12.51
CA ILE A 496 3.71 35.80 13.90
C ILE A 496 2.39 36.54 14.20
N ASP A 497 2.25 37.78 13.76
CA ASP A 497 1.03 38.56 13.95
C ASP A 497 -0.18 37.95 13.23
N VAL A 498 0.02 37.41 12.01
CA VAL A 498 -1.00 36.70 11.26
C VAL A 498 -1.46 35.43 12.00
N VAL A 499 -0.52 34.63 12.52
CA VAL A 499 -0.85 33.43 13.33
C VAL A 499 -1.63 33.82 14.58
N ARG A 500 -1.19 34.87 15.31
CA ARG A 500 -1.86 35.36 16.52
C ARG A 500 -3.28 35.87 16.20
N ALA A 501 -3.44 36.60 15.10
CA ALA A 501 -4.75 37.10 14.66
C ALA A 501 -5.71 35.93 14.34
N ALA A 502 -5.25 34.89 13.64
CA ALA A 502 -6.05 33.73 13.36
C ALA A 502 -6.47 32.99 14.65
N LEU A 503 -5.54 32.71 15.56
CA LEU A 503 -5.83 32.06 16.84
C LEU A 503 -6.85 32.86 17.68
N THR A 504 -6.69 34.18 17.74
CA THR A 504 -7.60 35.06 18.46
C THR A 504 -8.98 35.04 17.84
N ARG A 505 -9.07 35.16 16.51
CA ARG A 505 -10.34 35.18 15.78
C ARG A 505 -11.18 33.92 16.06
N HIS A 506 -10.54 32.75 16.13
CA HIS A 506 -11.22 31.49 16.31
C HIS A 506 -11.29 31.01 17.76
N GLY A 507 -10.85 31.84 18.73
CA GLY A 507 -10.87 31.52 20.16
C GLY A 507 -9.95 30.34 20.55
N LEU A 508 -8.89 30.10 19.77
CA LEU A 508 -7.93 29.01 19.96
C LEU A 508 -6.75 29.37 20.86
N THR A 509 -6.94 30.30 21.77
CA THR A 509 -5.92 30.75 22.75
C THR A 509 -5.92 29.90 24.03
N SER A 510 -6.86 28.98 24.15
CA SER A 510 -6.98 28.02 25.26
C SER A 510 -7.31 26.64 24.69
N PRO A 511 -6.84 25.51 25.28
CA PRO A 511 -7.23 24.18 24.86
C PRO A 511 -8.74 23.95 25.04
N GLY A 512 -9.41 23.35 24.08
CA GLY A 512 -10.79 22.96 24.26
C GLY A 512 -11.65 22.56 23.05
N PRO A 513 -11.51 23.16 21.84
CA PRO A 513 -12.29 22.71 20.69
C PRO A 513 -11.94 21.30 20.25
N ALA A 514 -12.91 20.60 19.60
CA ALA A 514 -12.66 19.29 19.01
C ALA A 514 -11.57 19.39 17.92
N PRO A 515 -10.74 18.35 17.73
CA PRO A 515 -9.61 18.37 16.79
C PRO A 515 -10.00 18.75 15.36
N LEU A 516 -11.16 18.30 14.89
CA LEU A 516 -11.68 18.62 13.55
C LEU A 516 -12.10 20.09 13.45
N ASP A 517 -12.60 20.70 14.54
CA ASP A 517 -12.95 22.14 14.58
C ASP A 517 -11.69 23.01 14.51
N VAL A 518 -10.61 22.60 15.20
CA VAL A 518 -9.30 23.29 15.11
C VAL A 518 -8.75 23.22 13.69
N LEU A 519 -8.83 22.05 13.04
CA LEU A 519 -8.47 21.88 11.63
C LEU A 519 -9.30 22.79 10.73
N ALA A 520 -10.62 22.83 10.92
CA ALA A 520 -11.51 23.68 10.13
C ALA A 520 -11.12 25.16 10.27
N ALA A 521 -10.79 25.59 11.48
CA ALA A 521 -10.49 26.99 11.78
C ALA A 521 -9.16 27.46 11.15
N VAL A 522 -8.06 26.72 11.37
CA VAL A 522 -6.69 27.19 11.06
C VAL A 522 -5.81 26.19 10.32
N GLY A 523 -6.35 25.03 9.95
CA GLY A 523 -5.59 23.97 9.27
C GLY A 523 -5.43 24.16 7.77
N GLY A 524 -4.93 23.13 7.12
CA GLY A 524 -4.83 22.96 5.67
C GLY A 524 -5.37 21.62 5.24
N LEU A 525 -5.73 21.48 3.96
CA LEU A 525 -6.25 20.24 3.41
C LEU A 525 -5.21 19.11 3.51
N GLU A 526 -3.94 19.40 3.31
CA GLU A 526 -2.83 18.46 3.48
C GLU A 526 -2.61 18.10 4.96
N HIS A 527 -2.80 19.03 5.91
CA HIS A 527 -2.73 18.72 7.34
C HIS A 527 -3.81 17.72 7.75
N ALA A 528 -5.05 17.95 7.29
CA ALA A 528 -6.18 17.07 7.54
C ALA A 528 -5.95 15.67 6.91
N ALA A 529 -5.48 15.64 5.66
CA ALA A 529 -5.16 14.39 4.97
C ALA A 529 -3.99 13.64 5.63
N LEU A 530 -2.94 14.35 6.06
CA LEU A 530 -1.82 13.74 6.79
C LEU A 530 -2.26 13.17 8.14
N ALA A 531 -3.16 13.84 8.88
CA ALA A 531 -3.74 13.29 10.11
C ALA A 531 -4.50 11.99 9.81
N GLY A 532 -5.34 11.97 8.77
CA GLY A 532 -6.01 10.76 8.30
C GLY A 532 -5.03 9.66 7.85
N PHE A 533 -3.94 10.01 7.19
CA PHE A 533 -2.89 9.09 6.75
C PHE A 533 -2.18 8.42 7.94
N ILE A 534 -1.92 9.17 9.00
CA ILE A 534 -1.35 8.65 10.26
C ILE A 534 -2.34 7.69 10.93
N LEU A 535 -3.62 8.08 11.07
CA LEU A 535 -4.67 7.22 11.61
C LEU A 535 -4.81 5.92 10.79
N GLY A 536 -4.82 6.04 9.45
CA GLY A 536 -4.89 4.89 8.55
C GLY A 536 -3.70 3.94 8.69
N GLY A 537 -2.48 4.46 8.82
CA GLY A 537 -1.27 3.68 9.08
C GLY A 537 -1.34 2.93 10.41
N ALA A 538 -1.79 3.60 11.47
CA ALA A 538 -1.97 3.01 12.80
C ALA A 538 -3.02 1.89 12.80
N ALA A 539 -4.19 2.11 12.21
CA ALA A 539 -5.24 1.09 12.09
C ALA A 539 -4.81 -0.14 11.28
N LEU A 540 -3.89 0.04 10.33
CA LEU A 540 -3.31 -1.04 9.52
C LEU A 540 -2.06 -1.67 10.16
N ARG A 541 -1.66 -1.21 11.34
CA ARG A 541 -0.46 -1.64 12.07
C ARG A 541 0.81 -1.55 11.22
N VAL A 542 0.95 -0.45 10.47
CA VAL A 542 2.08 -0.15 9.60
C VAL A 542 2.79 1.11 10.11
N PRO A 543 4.13 1.11 10.27
CA PRO A 543 4.86 2.28 10.75
C PRO A 543 4.71 3.48 9.83
N VAL A 544 4.57 4.66 10.42
CA VAL A 544 4.49 5.97 9.76
C VAL A 544 5.69 6.81 10.19
N VAL A 545 6.61 7.08 9.28
CA VAL A 545 7.76 7.95 9.53
C VAL A 545 7.36 9.39 9.26
N LEU A 546 7.38 10.21 10.31
CA LEU A 546 7.00 11.62 10.26
C LEU A 546 8.15 12.48 9.75
N ASP A 547 7.84 13.41 8.85
CA ASP A 547 8.80 14.38 8.32
C ASP A 547 8.96 15.60 9.24
N GLY A 548 8.78 16.80 8.74
CA GLY A 548 9.02 18.07 9.41
C GLY A 548 7.81 18.68 10.13
N VAL A 549 7.76 20.01 10.14
CA VAL A 549 6.80 20.79 10.94
C VAL A 549 5.34 20.55 10.53
N ILE A 550 5.08 20.32 9.25
CA ILE A 550 3.74 20.06 8.72
C ILE A 550 3.25 18.68 9.20
N ALA A 551 4.08 17.66 9.05
CA ALA A 551 3.80 16.33 9.56
C ALA A 551 3.65 16.29 11.08
N GLY A 552 4.46 17.07 11.82
CA GLY A 552 4.35 17.24 13.27
C GLY A 552 3.03 17.88 13.69
N ALA A 553 2.57 18.93 12.96
CA ALA A 553 1.27 19.55 13.18
C ALA A 553 0.11 18.55 12.92
N ALA A 554 0.18 17.78 11.84
CA ALA A 554 -0.80 16.74 11.53
C ALA A 554 -0.80 15.61 12.57
N ALA A 555 0.36 15.22 13.11
CA ALA A 555 0.48 14.22 14.16
C ALA A 555 -0.15 14.66 15.49
N LEU A 556 -0.09 15.97 15.82
CA LEU A 556 -0.82 16.52 16.98
C LEU A 556 -2.33 16.35 16.80
N VAL A 557 -2.85 16.60 15.60
CA VAL A 557 -4.28 16.37 15.29
C VAL A 557 -4.63 14.90 15.44
N ALA A 558 -3.85 14.00 14.82
CA ALA A 558 -4.09 12.56 14.88
C ALA A 558 -4.05 12.04 16.32
N ALA A 559 -3.09 12.49 17.13
CA ALA A 559 -2.97 12.14 18.55
C ALA A 559 -4.14 12.68 19.39
N ALA A 560 -4.64 13.88 19.09
CA ALA A 560 -5.81 14.44 19.77
C ALA A 560 -7.11 13.68 19.40
N MET A 561 -7.19 13.10 18.20
CA MET A 561 -8.32 12.24 17.78
C MET A 561 -8.21 10.83 18.37
N CYS A 562 -6.99 10.27 18.40
CA CYS A 562 -6.70 8.92 18.89
C CYS A 562 -5.25 8.85 19.39
N PRO A 563 -5.00 8.93 20.71
CA PRO A 563 -3.65 8.89 21.27
C PRO A 563 -2.85 7.63 20.90
N ASP A 564 -3.51 6.48 20.78
CA ASP A 564 -2.87 5.21 20.40
C ASP A 564 -2.31 5.22 18.97
N ALA A 565 -2.75 6.14 18.12
CA ALA A 565 -2.19 6.31 16.77
C ALA A 565 -0.67 6.63 16.79
N LEU A 566 -0.20 7.26 17.87
CA LEU A 566 1.23 7.53 18.07
C LEU A 566 2.07 6.25 18.16
N GLY A 567 1.47 5.12 18.48
CA GLY A 567 2.13 3.80 18.46
C GLY A 567 2.76 3.47 17.10
N ALA A 568 2.17 3.94 16.02
CA ALA A 568 2.68 3.74 14.66
C ALA A 568 3.73 4.79 14.24
N CYS A 569 3.86 5.93 14.95
CA CYS A 569 4.67 7.05 14.54
C CYS A 569 6.14 6.91 14.93
N VAL A 570 7.04 7.21 13.99
CA VAL A 570 8.47 7.40 14.22
C VAL A 570 8.85 8.80 13.74
N ALA A 571 9.34 9.67 14.62
CA ALA A 571 9.82 10.99 14.21
C ALA A 571 11.12 10.84 13.41
N GLY A 572 11.07 11.15 12.10
CA GLY A 572 12.20 10.94 11.20
C GLY A 572 13.36 11.88 11.51
N HIS A 573 13.09 13.17 11.51
CA HIS A 573 14.15 14.16 11.78
C HIS A 573 13.64 15.29 12.67
N ARG A 574 14.60 16.08 13.23
CA ARG A 574 14.34 17.37 13.86
C ARG A 574 14.42 18.44 12.78
N SER A 575 13.30 19.07 12.46
CA SER A 575 13.31 20.23 11.58
C SER A 575 13.86 21.46 12.29
N ALA A 576 14.51 22.35 11.53
CA ALA A 576 14.97 23.65 12.04
C ALA A 576 13.81 24.63 12.37
N GLU A 577 12.56 24.30 12.00
CA GLU A 577 11.38 25.07 12.36
C GLU A 577 11.06 24.90 13.86
N PRO A 578 10.95 26.00 14.65
CA PRO A 578 10.77 25.92 16.11
C PRO A 578 9.48 25.20 16.51
N GLY A 579 8.41 25.35 15.72
CA GLY A 579 7.16 24.65 15.93
C GLY A 579 7.31 23.14 15.89
N HIS A 580 8.22 22.61 15.08
CA HIS A 580 8.44 21.16 15.01
C HIS A 580 8.99 20.60 16.32
N THR A 581 9.97 21.27 16.93
CA THR A 581 10.49 20.88 18.25
C THR A 581 9.37 20.87 19.30
N ALA A 582 8.53 21.90 19.32
CA ALA A 582 7.38 21.96 20.22
C ALA A 582 6.38 20.80 19.98
N ALA A 583 6.12 20.46 18.72
CA ALA A 583 5.22 19.35 18.36
C ALA A 583 5.77 18.00 18.82
N VAL A 584 7.03 17.65 18.51
CA VAL A 584 7.59 16.34 18.87
C VAL A 584 7.81 16.17 20.37
N GLU A 585 8.12 17.25 21.09
CA GLU A 585 8.19 17.26 22.56
C GLU A 585 6.82 17.01 23.18
N HIS A 586 5.76 17.69 22.70
CA HIS A 586 4.39 17.47 23.15
C HIS A 586 3.91 16.03 22.91
N LEU A 587 4.28 15.46 21.76
CA LEU A 587 3.94 14.08 21.38
C LEU A 587 4.81 13.02 22.08
N GLY A 588 5.85 13.41 22.83
CA GLY A 588 6.80 12.48 23.45
C GLY A 588 7.61 11.67 22.43
N LEU A 589 7.79 12.19 21.23
CA LEU A 589 8.54 11.54 20.16
C LEU A 589 9.99 12.03 20.12
N ARG A 590 10.92 11.11 19.83
CA ARG A 590 12.35 11.42 19.65
C ARG A 590 12.72 11.38 18.18
N PRO A 591 13.13 12.50 17.55
CA PRO A 591 13.66 12.52 16.19
C PRO A 591 14.95 11.71 16.06
N LEU A 592 15.07 10.95 14.95
CA LEU A 592 16.24 10.08 14.70
C LEU A 592 17.39 10.82 14.05
N VAL A 593 17.11 11.86 13.25
CA VAL A 593 18.09 12.64 12.49
C VAL A 593 17.99 14.11 12.88
N ASP A 594 19.12 14.79 13.05
CA ASP A 594 19.22 16.23 13.30
C ASP A 594 20.28 16.82 12.37
N LEU A 595 19.82 17.39 11.24
CA LEU A 595 20.67 17.96 10.18
C LEU A 595 20.19 19.37 9.79
N GLU A 596 19.43 20.05 10.66
CA GLU A 596 18.90 21.39 10.44
C GLU A 596 18.07 21.54 9.14
N LEU A 597 17.43 20.45 8.69
CA LEU A 597 16.59 20.44 7.50
C LEU A 597 15.28 21.20 7.75
N ARG A 598 14.77 21.87 6.71
CA ARG A 598 13.49 22.59 6.73
C ARG A 598 12.82 22.63 5.34
N LEU A 599 13.03 21.60 4.52
CA LEU A 599 12.50 21.54 3.16
C LEU A 599 11.03 21.06 3.12
N GLY A 600 10.68 20.04 3.90
CA GLY A 600 9.43 19.30 3.76
C GLY A 600 9.54 18.18 2.72
N GLU A 601 8.49 17.92 1.99
CA GLU A 601 8.38 16.92 0.92
C GLU A 601 8.53 15.46 1.40
N GLY A 602 8.80 15.20 2.68
CA GLY A 602 9.19 13.88 3.23
C GLY A 602 10.70 13.64 3.25
N THR A 603 11.50 14.66 2.97
CA THR A 603 12.96 14.52 2.79
C THR A 603 13.69 14.10 4.05
N GLY A 604 13.37 14.66 5.20
CA GLY A 604 13.98 14.29 6.48
C GLY A 604 13.58 12.90 6.94
N ALA A 605 12.32 12.52 6.72
CA ALA A 605 11.82 11.19 7.01
C ALA A 605 12.49 10.12 6.14
N LEU A 606 12.73 10.39 4.85
CA LEU A 606 13.46 9.48 3.97
C LEU A 606 14.91 9.26 4.40
N LEU A 607 15.59 10.30 4.93
CA LEU A 607 16.95 10.12 5.48
C LEU A 607 16.95 9.29 6.76
N ALA A 608 15.89 9.30 7.54
CA ALA A 608 15.73 8.46 8.73
C ALA A 608 15.29 7.02 8.41
N LEU A 609 14.68 6.78 7.26
CA LEU A 609 14.14 5.47 6.88
C LEU A 609 15.17 4.33 6.97
N PRO A 610 16.43 4.46 6.50
CA PRO A 610 17.45 3.42 6.67
C PRO A 610 17.75 3.08 8.13
N LEU A 611 17.62 4.05 9.05
CA LEU A 611 17.80 3.81 10.48
C LEU A 611 16.67 2.96 11.05
N VAL A 612 15.42 3.24 10.65
CA VAL A 612 14.24 2.45 11.03
C VAL A 612 14.34 1.02 10.49
N GLN A 613 14.73 0.88 9.22
CA GLN A 613 14.96 -0.43 8.59
C GLN A 613 16.13 -1.18 9.27
N GLY A 614 17.22 -0.49 9.55
CA GLY A 614 18.39 -1.06 10.23
C GLY A 614 18.07 -1.57 11.64
N ALA A 615 17.26 -0.82 12.40
CA ALA A 615 16.79 -1.24 13.72
C ALA A 615 16.06 -2.61 13.69
N VAL A 616 15.21 -2.81 12.69
CA VAL A 616 14.48 -4.08 12.51
C VAL A 616 15.41 -5.18 11.95
N ARG A 617 16.30 -4.85 10.99
CA ARG A 617 17.25 -5.83 10.42
C ARG A 617 18.15 -6.43 11.48
N VAL A 618 18.60 -5.65 12.47
CA VAL A 618 19.40 -6.15 13.59
C VAL A 618 18.68 -7.30 14.30
N MET A 619 17.36 -7.23 14.48
CA MET A 619 16.60 -8.30 15.11
C MET A 619 16.46 -9.55 14.25
N HIS A 620 16.59 -9.44 12.93
CA HIS A 620 16.48 -10.57 12.00
C HIS A 620 17.83 -11.21 11.64
N GLU A 621 18.89 -10.39 11.56
CA GLU A 621 20.13 -10.79 10.91
C GLU A 621 21.28 -10.98 11.91
N VAL A 622 21.24 -10.36 13.11
CA VAL A 622 22.28 -10.52 14.12
C VAL A 622 22.07 -11.81 14.92
N ALA A 623 23.11 -12.62 15.01
CA ALA A 623 23.09 -13.86 15.77
C ALA A 623 22.95 -13.61 17.28
N THR A 624 22.37 -14.56 18.02
CA THR A 624 22.39 -14.57 19.49
C THR A 624 23.74 -15.09 19.98
N PHE A 625 24.10 -14.79 21.25
CA PHE A 625 25.32 -15.33 21.88
C PHE A 625 25.38 -16.85 21.76
N ASP A 626 24.24 -17.53 21.99
CA ASP A 626 24.13 -19.00 21.92
C ASP A 626 24.35 -19.50 20.47
N SER A 627 23.66 -18.89 19.49
CA SER A 627 23.74 -19.35 18.09
C SER A 627 25.09 -19.08 17.46
N ALA A 628 25.82 -18.06 17.92
CA ALA A 628 27.16 -17.69 17.41
C ALA A 628 28.30 -18.39 18.19
N GLY A 629 28.01 -19.10 19.29
CA GLY A 629 29.05 -19.68 20.16
C GLY A 629 29.92 -18.63 20.84
N VAL A 630 29.41 -17.41 21.02
CA VAL A 630 30.16 -16.31 21.69
C VAL A 630 29.84 -16.33 23.17
N SER A 631 30.88 -16.29 24.02
CA SER A 631 30.70 -16.28 25.47
C SER A 631 29.98 -15.02 25.92
N GLY A 632 28.95 -15.21 26.74
CA GLY A 632 28.18 -14.12 27.35
C GLY A 632 28.98 -13.45 28.49
N LYS A 633 28.35 -12.43 29.10
CA LYS A 633 28.89 -11.72 30.25
C LYS A 633 29.05 -12.67 31.43
N THR A 634 30.25 -12.81 32.00
CA THR A 634 30.45 -13.54 33.25
C THR A 634 29.79 -12.72 34.38
N GLU A 635 28.83 -13.30 35.11
CA GLU A 635 28.35 -12.69 36.34
C GLU A 635 29.52 -12.59 37.32
N VAL A 636 29.92 -11.39 37.62
CA VAL A 636 30.84 -11.15 38.72
C VAL A 636 30.01 -11.25 40.00
N ASP A 637 30.12 -12.36 40.70
CA ASP A 637 29.52 -12.48 42.03
C ASP A 637 29.96 -11.25 42.84
N SER A 638 28.97 -10.46 43.25
CA SER A 638 29.20 -9.37 44.20
C SER A 638 29.67 -10.00 45.52
N VAL A 639 30.96 -10.10 45.68
CA VAL A 639 31.56 -10.41 46.98
C VAL A 639 31.18 -9.26 47.91
N THR A 640 30.16 -9.48 48.70
CA THR A 640 29.82 -8.66 49.86
C THR A 640 30.96 -8.79 50.84
N SER A 641 31.73 -7.74 50.99
CA SER A 641 32.61 -7.50 52.16
C SER A 641 31.94 -6.49 53.09
#